data_e3dc3d25b299b829c6b3eae2ace90d36
#
_entry.id   e3dc3d25b299b829c6b3eae2ace90d36
#
_cell.length_a   1.000
_cell.length_b   1.000
_cell.length_c   1.000
_cell.angle_alpha   90.00
_cell.angle_beta   90.00
_cell.angle_gamma   90.00
#
_symmetry.space_group_name_H-M   'P 1'
#
loop_
_entity.id
_entity.type
_entity.pdbx_description
1 polymer ?
#
loop_
_entity_poly.entity_id
_entity_poly.type
_entity_poly.pdbx_seq_one_letter_code
_entity_poly.pdbx_strand_id
1 'polypeptide(L)'
;SHKLKQVQSEDRDEELVFADVWCFLQMSCEKPPLPPADMGVEQDAGPVAVPEAPPEAARGGWDSKVEYFLAQVGFSVGLGNVWRFPYLCHQNGGGAFLLLYIVLMVLVGVPLFFLELAAGQHIRQGSIGVWRHISPKLVGIGYSSCVVCFFVALYYNVIIGWSIFYLLNSFQSPLPWEKCPREGNNTVAECAASSATSYFWYRKALDVTDSISETGQFNLVITGCLAIAWVIVCLAMYKGIKSTGKVMYFSSVFPYVVLLCFLVRGLMLDGASEGIMYMLYPKLEIWGNVQVWRQAATQVFFALGLGFGSVIAYSSYNPRSNNCHRDAITVSSVNFFTSVLASLVVFAVLGFRAKTFAKECIIRNLKLVSEAGITSLLINVTEPNSVSLETYAHWYEFQGKGLYITDTNITSCNLDDEMKKGVQGTGLAFIVFTEAMTLFPASPFWSALFFLMLLNLGLSTMFGTMAGILTPLTDTFKTLRKRKLSCSCAVGFLIGLLFTQRCGNYFVVMFDDYSATLPLIIVVVFQTVSIAWVYGADRFLEDIRQMLGRPVWGVYKYLWKYVCLSAMLGLLCASLLRMCFSRPKYTAWNREKAVEEELEYPDWALAVLSSLIVIAVLPVPLGYAYSVLQQRTGQSALDTEAGYAPCSTTDTDPTPNSTPMAEENFGLLACGEGAEQGEESTRV
;
A
#
# COMPACT_ATOMS: atom_id res chain seq x y z
N SER A 1 -7.21 45.77 24.74
CA SER A 1 -7.19 46.00 23.26
C SER A 1 -6.28 45.04 22.49
N HIS A 2 -5.22 44.51 23.10
CA HIS A 2 -4.35 43.50 22.44
C HIS A 2 -4.90 42.08 22.51
N LYS A 3 -5.61 41.70 23.56
CA LYS A 3 -6.21 40.35 23.70
C LYS A 3 -7.44 40.13 22.80
N LEU A 4 -8.19 41.16 22.47
CA LEU A 4 -9.35 41.10 21.57
C LEU A 4 -8.94 40.95 20.09
N LYS A 5 -7.76 41.45 19.68
CA LYS A 5 -7.24 41.22 18.32
C LYS A 5 -6.67 39.84 18.12
N GLN A 6 -6.20 39.18 19.17
CA GLN A 6 -5.66 37.81 19.10
C GLN A 6 -6.78 36.77 19.01
N VAL A 7 -7.90 36.95 19.73
CA VAL A 7 -9.08 36.08 19.66
C VAL A 7 -9.80 36.21 18.31
N GLN A 8 -9.86 37.42 17.73
CA GLN A 8 -10.46 37.58 16.39
C GLN A 8 -9.58 37.10 15.24
N SER A 9 -8.29 36.85 15.44
CA SER A 9 -7.43 36.21 14.44
C SER A 9 -7.52 34.65 14.50
N GLU A 10 -7.71 34.11 15.68
CA GLU A 10 -7.91 32.65 15.86
C GLU A 10 -9.26 32.16 15.32
N ASP A 11 -10.36 32.88 15.54
CA ASP A 11 -11.68 32.56 14.99
C ASP A 11 -11.72 32.64 13.45
N ARG A 12 -10.95 33.56 12.86
CA ARG A 12 -10.86 33.69 11.40
C ARG A 12 -10.04 32.58 10.76
N ASP A 13 -9.08 32.06 11.49
CA ASP A 13 -8.24 30.95 11.03
C ASP A 13 -8.98 29.60 11.11
N GLU A 14 -9.91 29.42 12.05
CA GLU A 14 -10.75 28.23 12.12
C GLU A 14 -11.84 28.19 11.03
N GLU A 15 -12.49 29.32 10.72
CA GLU A 15 -13.46 29.41 9.61
C GLU A 15 -12.77 29.18 8.25
N LEU A 16 -11.54 29.65 8.06
CA LEU A 16 -10.76 29.39 6.85
C LEU A 16 -10.36 27.92 6.70
N VAL A 17 -10.04 27.25 7.80
CA VAL A 17 -9.71 25.81 7.78
C VAL A 17 -10.95 24.96 7.43
N PHE A 18 -12.13 25.33 7.93
CA PHE A 18 -13.40 24.65 7.59
C PHE A 18 -13.80 24.89 6.13
N ALA A 19 -13.61 26.12 5.63
CA ALA A 19 -13.85 26.46 4.23
C ALA A 19 -12.91 25.73 3.27
N ASP A 20 -11.63 25.56 3.64
CA ASP A 20 -10.65 24.84 2.83
C ASP A 20 -10.89 23.32 2.81
N VAL A 21 -11.36 22.73 3.92
CA VAL A 21 -11.79 21.32 3.96
C VAL A 21 -13.08 21.11 3.15
N TRP A 22 -14.01 22.08 3.22
CA TRP A 22 -15.23 22.04 2.44
C TRP A 22 -14.98 22.23 0.93
N CYS A 23 -14.01 23.09 0.57
CA CYS A 23 -13.55 23.29 -0.80
C CYS A 23 -12.85 22.06 -1.36
N PHE A 24 -12.12 21.29 -0.52
CA PHE A 24 -11.53 19.99 -0.89
C PHE A 24 -12.61 18.94 -1.20
N LEU A 25 -13.71 18.94 -0.43
CA LEU A 25 -14.82 17.98 -0.63
C LEU A 25 -15.74 18.38 -1.80
N GLN A 26 -15.88 19.66 -2.12
CA GLN A 26 -16.77 20.16 -3.19
C GLN A 26 -16.10 20.28 -4.57
N MET A 27 -14.77 20.10 -4.71
CA MET A 27 -14.01 20.23 -5.98
C MET A 27 -14.32 21.50 -6.79
N SER A 28 -14.82 22.56 -6.17
CA SER A 28 -15.20 23.82 -6.81
C SER A 28 -14.59 25.00 -6.06
N CYS A 29 -13.40 25.45 -6.47
CA CYS A 29 -12.87 26.75 -6.09
C CYS A 29 -12.51 27.53 -7.32
N GLU A 30 -13.15 28.68 -7.50
CA GLU A 30 -12.84 29.69 -8.51
C GLU A 30 -11.41 30.22 -8.32
N LYS A 31 -10.68 30.34 -9.43
CA LYS A 31 -9.34 30.96 -9.47
C LYS A 31 -9.46 32.47 -9.33
N PRO A 32 -8.55 33.15 -8.62
CA PRO A 32 -8.39 34.60 -8.73
C PRO A 32 -7.96 34.98 -10.16
N PRO A 33 -8.38 36.15 -10.69
CA PRO A 33 -8.10 36.55 -12.04
C PRO A 33 -6.58 36.78 -12.25
N LEU A 34 -6.10 36.36 -13.43
CA LEU A 34 -4.74 36.60 -13.90
C LEU A 34 -4.52 38.07 -14.22
N PRO A 35 -3.32 38.65 -13.96
CA PRO A 35 -3.00 39.98 -14.40
C PRO A 35 -2.94 40.06 -15.92
N PRO A 36 -3.23 41.23 -16.54
CA PRO A 36 -3.29 41.41 -17.98
C PRO A 36 -1.95 41.14 -18.66
N ALA A 37 -2.01 40.41 -19.78
CA ALA A 37 -0.86 40.16 -20.62
C ALA A 37 -0.45 41.43 -21.40
N ASP A 38 0.81 41.84 -21.30
CA ASP A 38 1.43 42.83 -22.16
C ASP A 38 1.52 42.30 -23.56
N MET A 39 0.95 43.07 -24.51
CA MET A 39 1.05 42.79 -25.97
C MET A 39 2.38 43.35 -26.46
N GLY A 40 3.24 42.50 -26.97
CA GLY A 40 4.48 42.82 -27.64
C GLY A 40 4.82 41.85 -28.73
N VAL A 41 4.49 42.28 -29.96
CA VAL A 41 5.17 42.00 -31.25
C VAL A 41 5.38 40.56 -31.72
N GLU A 42 4.66 40.21 -32.75
CA GLU A 42 4.90 39.12 -33.73
C GLU A 42 6.32 39.14 -34.28
N GLN A 43 7.07 38.07 -34.15
CA GLN A 43 8.20 37.75 -35.02
C GLN A 43 8.29 36.24 -35.25
N ASP A 44 8.24 35.92 -36.54
CA ASP A 44 8.73 34.71 -37.27
C ASP A 44 8.70 33.34 -36.58
N ALA A 45 7.98 32.42 -37.23
CA ALA A 45 7.88 31.01 -36.92
C ALA A 45 9.22 30.27 -37.14
N GLY A 46 10.01 30.23 -36.08
CA GLY A 46 11.05 29.22 -35.86
C GLY A 46 10.47 27.95 -35.25
N PRO A 47 11.17 26.80 -35.29
CA PRO A 47 10.65 25.53 -34.84
C PRO A 47 10.15 25.60 -33.40
N VAL A 48 8.93 25.12 -33.17
CA VAL A 48 8.23 25.12 -31.87
C VAL A 48 9.15 24.55 -30.81
N ALA A 49 9.70 25.42 -29.98
CA ALA A 49 10.45 25.06 -28.80
C ALA A 49 9.52 24.36 -27.83
N VAL A 50 9.83 23.11 -27.54
CA VAL A 50 9.23 22.34 -26.44
C VAL A 50 9.39 23.17 -25.16
N PRO A 51 8.31 23.38 -24.34
CA PRO A 51 8.44 24.14 -23.10
C PRO A 51 9.54 23.54 -22.25
N GLU A 52 10.59 24.31 -21.98
CA GLU A 52 11.64 23.94 -21.03
C GLU A 52 11.03 23.63 -19.68
N ALA A 53 11.37 22.46 -19.17
CA ALA A 53 10.96 22.06 -17.83
C ALA A 53 11.48 23.07 -16.80
N PRO A 54 10.70 23.39 -15.75
CA PRO A 54 11.08 24.38 -14.76
C PRO A 54 12.47 24.09 -14.19
N PRO A 55 13.27 25.14 -13.89
CA PRO A 55 14.67 25.01 -13.52
C PRO A 55 14.88 24.07 -12.34
N GLU A 56 15.90 23.24 -12.39
CA GLU A 56 16.25 22.17 -11.43
C GLU A 56 16.32 22.64 -9.97
N ALA A 57 16.51 23.93 -9.72
CA ALA A 57 16.64 24.52 -8.39
C ALA A 57 15.34 24.62 -7.59
N ALA A 58 14.16 24.36 -8.18
CA ALA A 58 12.86 24.62 -7.53
C ALA A 58 12.35 23.47 -6.62
N ARG A 59 12.87 22.23 -6.76
CA ARG A 59 12.42 21.05 -5.99
C ARG A 59 13.56 20.49 -5.16
N GLY A 60 13.31 20.29 -3.85
CA GLY A 60 14.26 19.59 -2.98
C GLY A 60 14.56 18.18 -3.50
N GLY A 61 15.75 17.66 -3.23
CA GLY A 61 16.18 16.31 -3.61
C GLY A 61 16.44 15.44 -2.40
N TRP A 62 16.75 14.16 -2.64
CA TRP A 62 17.27 13.24 -1.65
C TRP A 62 18.71 13.64 -1.29
N ASP A 63 19.09 13.49 -0.01
CA ASP A 63 20.45 13.82 0.44
C ASP A 63 21.47 12.80 -0.12
N SER A 64 21.05 11.56 -0.40
CA SER A 64 21.88 10.54 -1.04
C SER A 64 21.06 9.56 -1.90
N LYS A 65 21.74 8.90 -2.86
CA LYS A 65 21.12 7.83 -3.66
C LYS A 65 20.70 6.62 -2.81
N VAL A 66 21.46 6.34 -1.74
CA VAL A 66 21.14 5.23 -0.82
C VAL A 66 19.85 5.52 -0.06
N GLU A 67 19.63 6.76 0.36
CA GLU A 67 18.40 7.18 1.02
C GLU A 67 17.17 6.99 0.14
N TYR A 68 17.25 7.43 -1.12
CA TYR A 68 16.20 7.17 -2.10
C TYR A 68 15.94 5.67 -2.31
N PHE A 69 17.02 4.90 -2.48
CA PHE A 69 16.90 3.45 -2.70
C PHE A 69 16.25 2.74 -1.52
N LEU A 70 16.67 3.05 -0.29
CA LEU A 70 16.09 2.50 0.93
C LEU A 70 14.64 2.96 1.13
N ALA A 71 14.31 4.18 0.73
CA ALA A 71 12.93 4.66 0.78
C ALA A 71 12.02 3.89 -0.20
N GLN A 72 12.48 3.61 -1.43
CA GLN A 72 11.76 2.78 -2.39
C GLN A 72 11.62 1.33 -1.92
N VAL A 73 12.70 0.74 -1.41
CA VAL A 73 12.66 -0.60 -0.83
C VAL A 73 11.72 -0.65 0.36
N GLY A 74 11.82 0.30 1.31
CA GLY A 74 10.97 0.33 2.49
C GLY A 74 9.49 0.57 2.19
N PHE A 75 9.17 1.25 1.08
CA PHE A 75 7.80 1.36 0.60
C PHE A 75 7.30 0.06 -0.04
N SER A 76 8.11 -0.56 -0.90
CA SER A 76 7.74 -1.78 -1.63
C SER A 76 7.74 -3.02 -0.72
N VAL A 77 8.66 -3.10 0.26
CA VAL A 77 8.76 -4.19 1.22
C VAL A 77 7.97 -3.84 2.47
N GLY A 78 6.75 -4.34 2.53
CA GLY A 78 5.81 -4.07 3.62
C GLY A 78 5.29 -5.34 4.30
N LEU A 79 4.26 -5.16 5.09
CA LEU A 79 3.57 -6.24 5.79
C LEU A 79 3.08 -7.34 4.83
N GLY A 80 2.69 -6.97 3.61
CA GLY A 80 2.22 -7.91 2.58
C GLY A 80 3.25 -8.97 2.18
N ASN A 81 4.54 -8.68 2.27
CA ASN A 81 5.61 -9.66 1.99
C ASN A 81 5.74 -10.70 3.10
N VAL A 82 5.38 -10.35 4.35
CA VAL A 82 5.55 -11.22 5.52
C VAL A 82 4.36 -12.11 5.78
N TRP A 83 3.12 -11.63 5.54
CA TRP A 83 1.95 -12.47 5.78
C TRP A 83 1.15 -12.81 4.52
N ARG A 84 0.87 -11.81 3.63
CA ARG A 84 -0.01 -12.02 2.48
C ARG A 84 0.63 -12.91 1.42
N PHE A 85 1.89 -12.69 1.11
CA PHE A 85 2.60 -13.49 0.12
C PHE A 85 2.77 -14.97 0.57
N PRO A 86 3.26 -15.28 1.80
CA PRO A 86 3.33 -16.66 2.29
C PRO A 86 1.98 -17.35 2.35
N TYR A 87 0.95 -16.63 2.79
CA TYR A 87 -0.42 -17.13 2.81
C TYR A 87 -0.93 -17.50 1.41
N LEU A 88 -0.76 -16.60 0.42
CA LEU A 88 -1.13 -16.89 -0.97
C LEU A 88 -0.33 -18.05 -1.56
N CYS A 89 0.95 -18.14 -1.24
CA CYS A 89 1.81 -19.25 -1.62
C CYS A 89 1.29 -20.57 -1.03
N HIS A 90 0.91 -20.56 0.23
CA HIS A 90 0.35 -21.73 0.93
C HIS A 90 -0.98 -22.20 0.29
N GLN A 91 -1.91 -21.27 0.04
CA GLN A 91 -3.22 -21.55 -0.54
C GLN A 91 -3.16 -22.04 -1.98
N ASN A 92 -2.18 -21.55 -2.75
CA ASN A 92 -2.11 -21.74 -4.19
C ASN A 92 -0.96 -22.67 -4.62
N GLY A 93 -0.73 -23.74 -3.87
CA GLY A 93 0.14 -24.83 -4.29
C GLY A 93 1.65 -24.54 -4.27
N GLY A 94 2.08 -23.72 -3.34
CA GLY A 94 3.51 -23.55 -3.01
C GLY A 94 4.36 -23.08 -4.19
N GLY A 95 5.26 -23.94 -4.65
CA GLY A 95 6.21 -23.64 -5.73
C GLY A 95 5.57 -23.24 -7.06
N ALA A 96 4.37 -23.75 -7.37
CA ALA A 96 3.65 -23.38 -8.59
C ALA A 96 3.22 -21.90 -8.56
N PHE A 97 2.75 -21.41 -7.41
CA PHE A 97 2.44 -20.00 -7.21
C PHE A 97 3.69 -19.12 -7.30
N LEU A 98 4.80 -19.56 -6.70
CA LEU A 98 6.08 -18.84 -6.74
C LEU A 98 6.58 -18.66 -8.18
N LEU A 99 6.53 -19.71 -9.01
CA LEU A 99 6.90 -19.62 -10.42
C LEU A 99 6.00 -18.65 -11.19
N LEU A 100 4.69 -18.71 -10.97
CA LEU A 100 3.73 -17.81 -11.60
C LEU A 100 3.98 -16.35 -11.20
N TYR A 101 4.27 -16.12 -9.92
CA TYR A 101 4.60 -14.79 -9.41
C TYR A 101 5.86 -14.21 -10.06
N ILE A 102 6.93 -15.01 -10.25
CA ILE A 102 8.14 -14.59 -10.96
C ILE A 102 7.81 -14.17 -12.39
N VAL A 103 7.05 -14.99 -13.12
CA VAL A 103 6.68 -14.71 -14.51
C VAL A 103 5.91 -13.37 -14.60
N LEU A 104 4.90 -13.17 -13.74
CA LEU A 104 4.14 -11.93 -13.71
C LEU A 104 4.97 -10.72 -13.25
N MET A 105 5.88 -10.92 -12.29
CA MET A 105 6.80 -9.87 -11.85
C MET A 105 7.68 -9.38 -12.99
N VAL A 106 8.27 -10.28 -13.78
CA VAL A 106 9.19 -9.93 -14.89
C VAL A 106 8.43 -9.34 -16.08
N LEU A 107 7.27 -9.90 -16.45
CA LEU A 107 6.55 -9.49 -17.66
C LEU A 107 5.66 -8.27 -17.45
N VAL A 108 5.14 -8.06 -16.25
CA VAL A 108 4.16 -7.01 -15.96
C VAL A 108 4.68 -6.06 -14.87
N GLY A 109 5.12 -6.60 -13.74
CA GLY A 109 5.51 -5.81 -12.56
C GLY A 109 6.68 -4.87 -12.83
N VAL A 110 7.82 -5.41 -13.26
CA VAL A 110 9.03 -4.62 -13.53
C VAL A 110 8.81 -3.57 -14.64
N PRO A 111 8.16 -3.88 -15.78
CA PRO A 111 7.88 -2.87 -16.79
C PRO A 111 6.98 -1.73 -16.31
N LEU A 112 5.93 -2.02 -15.55
CA LEU A 112 5.03 -1.00 -15.00
C LEU A 112 5.71 -0.17 -13.91
N PHE A 113 6.50 -0.80 -13.04
CA PHE A 113 7.29 -0.11 -12.02
C PHE A 113 8.31 0.83 -12.64
N PHE A 114 9.00 0.38 -13.71
CA PHE A 114 9.90 1.21 -14.49
C PHE A 114 9.18 2.40 -15.14
N LEU A 115 7.98 2.19 -15.68
CA LEU A 115 7.14 3.25 -16.26
C LEU A 115 6.85 4.35 -15.24
N GLU A 116 6.41 4.00 -14.02
CA GLU A 116 6.10 4.96 -12.97
C GLU A 116 7.34 5.70 -12.46
N LEU A 117 8.47 4.98 -12.26
CA LEU A 117 9.74 5.61 -11.87
C LEU A 117 10.23 6.60 -12.92
N ALA A 118 10.18 6.23 -14.19
CA ALA A 118 10.62 7.09 -15.29
C ALA A 118 9.72 8.32 -15.43
N ALA A 119 8.40 8.16 -15.34
CA ALA A 119 7.44 9.26 -15.42
C ALA A 119 7.63 10.26 -14.28
N GLY A 120 7.80 9.79 -13.04
CA GLY A 120 8.05 10.65 -11.88
C GLY A 120 9.38 11.40 -11.98
N GLN A 121 10.44 10.72 -12.40
CA GLN A 121 11.78 11.31 -12.54
C GLN A 121 11.86 12.30 -13.71
N HIS A 122 11.21 12.01 -14.84
CA HIS A 122 11.21 12.87 -16.03
C HIS A 122 10.52 14.21 -15.74
N ILE A 123 9.31 14.16 -15.20
CA ILE A 123 8.45 15.35 -15.00
C ILE A 123 8.75 16.07 -13.69
N ARG A 124 9.32 15.37 -12.69
CA ARG A 124 9.65 15.90 -11.36
C ARG A 124 8.45 16.53 -10.64
N GLN A 125 7.28 15.90 -10.76
CA GLN A 125 6.05 16.27 -10.05
C GLN A 125 5.38 15.02 -9.46
N GLY A 126 4.48 15.20 -8.50
CA GLY A 126 3.64 14.12 -7.99
C GLY A 126 2.65 13.64 -9.05
N SER A 127 1.90 12.56 -8.72
CA SER A 127 1.01 11.89 -9.68
C SER A 127 0.04 12.84 -10.42
N ILE A 128 -0.60 13.78 -9.71
CA ILE A 128 -1.51 14.75 -10.33
C ILE A 128 -0.79 15.61 -11.38
N GLY A 129 0.43 16.06 -11.07
CA GLY A 129 1.26 16.87 -11.97
C GLY A 129 1.72 16.10 -13.19
N VAL A 130 2.14 14.85 -13.00
CA VAL A 130 2.59 13.96 -14.09
C VAL A 130 1.47 13.75 -15.11
N TRP A 131 0.28 13.37 -14.68
CA TRP A 131 -0.82 13.10 -15.60
C TRP A 131 -1.36 14.39 -16.28
N ARG A 132 -1.33 15.51 -15.55
CA ARG A 132 -1.65 16.83 -16.14
C ARG A 132 -0.65 17.23 -17.23
N HIS A 133 0.64 16.93 -17.05
CA HIS A 133 1.69 17.24 -18.03
C HIS A 133 1.50 16.42 -19.32
N ILE A 134 1.16 15.13 -19.21
CA ILE A 134 0.88 14.26 -20.34
C ILE A 134 -0.35 14.75 -21.12
N SER A 135 -1.44 15.01 -20.41
CA SER A 135 -2.65 15.64 -20.95
C SER A 135 -3.53 16.18 -19.83
N PRO A 136 -4.05 17.42 -19.94
CA PRO A 136 -5.01 17.96 -18.96
C PRO A 136 -6.23 17.06 -18.74
N LYS A 137 -6.64 16.28 -19.76
CA LYS A 137 -7.76 15.33 -19.70
C LYS A 137 -7.50 14.13 -18.80
N LEU A 138 -6.24 13.84 -18.48
CA LEU A 138 -5.81 12.68 -17.69
C LEU A 138 -5.54 13.01 -16.22
N VAL A 139 -5.73 14.25 -15.81
CA VAL A 139 -5.47 14.70 -14.42
C VAL A 139 -6.21 13.87 -13.37
N GLY A 140 -7.38 13.36 -13.72
CA GLY A 140 -8.21 12.50 -12.85
C GLY A 140 -7.52 11.23 -12.38
N ILE A 141 -6.57 10.67 -13.17
CA ILE A 141 -5.78 9.49 -12.79
C ILE A 141 -4.97 9.78 -11.51
N GLY A 142 -4.34 10.96 -11.42
CA GLY A 142 -3.57 11.36 -10.25
C GLY A 142 -4.43 11.57 -9.00
N TYR A 143 -5.62 12.14 -9.15
CA TYR A 143 -6.58 12.25 -8.04
C TYR A 143 -7.08 10.88 -7.59
N SER A 144 -7.38 9.98 -8.52
CA SER A 144 -7.76 8.61 -8.21
C SER A 144 -6.69 7.86 -7.41
N SER A 145 -5.42 7.98 -7.83
CA SER A 145 -4.27 7.45 -7.07
C SER A 145 -4.23 8.00 -5.63
N CYS A 146 -4.45 9.31 -5.43
CA CYS A 146 -4.50 9.91 -4.09
C CYS A 146 -5.63 9.35 -3.24
N VAL A 147 -6.83 9.14 -3.81
CA VAL A 147 -7.98 8.57 -3.08
C VAL A 147 -7.70 7.13 -2.66
N VAL A 148 -7.15 6.31 -3.56
CA VAL A 148 -6.75 4.92 -3.24
C VAL A 148 -5.69 4.90 -2.13
N CYS A 149 -4.65 5.75 -2.23
CA CYS A 149 -3.66 5.90 -1.17
C CYS A 149 -4.30 6.26 0.17
N PHE A 150 -5.29 7.15 0.16
CA PHE A 150 -5.99 7.56 1.38
C PHE A 150 -6.76 6.40 2.01
N PHE A 151 -7.49 5.61 1.22
CA PHE A 151 -8.19 4.43 1.73
C PHE A 151 -7.24 3.40 2.32
N VAL A 152 -6.11 3.16 1.63
CA VAL A 152 -5.07 2.26 2.16
C VAL A 152 -4.48 2.79 3.46
N ALA A 153 -4.18 4.09 3.55
CA ALA A 153 -3.64 4.70 4.75
C ALA A 153 -4.57 4.52 5.97
N LEU A 154 -5.90 4.53 5.76
CA LEU A 154 -6.88 4.35 6.84
C LEU A 154 -6.75 2.98 7.51
N TYR A 155 -6.91 1.89 6.74
CA TYR A 155 -6.92 0.55 7.33
C TYR A 155 -5.52 0.04 7.67
N TYR A 156 -4.52 0.40 6.90
CA TYR A 156 -3.13 -0.03 7.11
C TYR A 156 -2.57 0.49 8.45
N ASN A 157 -2.94 1.71 8.83
CA ASN A 157 -2.52 2.29 10.10
C ASN A 157 -3.20 1.61 11.31
N VAL A 158 -4.37 1.00 11.14
CA VAL A 158 -5.02 0.16 12.17
C VAL A 158 -4.18 -1.09 12.43
N ILE A 159 -3.66 -1.73 11.38
CA ILE A 159 -2.80 -2.91 11.50
C ILE A 159 -1.48 -2.56 12.23
N ILE A 160 -0.94 -1.36 11.97
CA ILE A 160 0.17 -0.81 12.76
C ILE A 160 -0.23 -0.66 14.24
N GLY A 161 -1.43 -0.17 14.52
CA GLY A 161 -2.00 -0.07 15.87
C GLY A 161 -2.10 -1.44 16.57
N TRP A 162 -2.53 -2.48 15.87
CA TRP A 162 -2.55 -3.86 16.39
C TRP A 162 -1.13 -4.36 16.71
N SER A 163 -0.16 -4.05 15.83
CA SER A 163 1.25 -4.41 16.07
C SER A 163 1.81 -3.71 17.33
N ILE A 164 1.43 -2.44 17.58
CA ILE A 164 1.79 -1.72 18.80
C ILE A 164 1.16 -2.39 20.03
N PHE A 165 -0.12 -2.76 19.95
CA PHE A 165 -0.81 -3.46 21.05
C PHE A 165 -0.11 -4.76 21.45
N TYR A 166 0.20 -5.61 20.47
CA TYR A 166 0.92 -6.85 20.70
C TYR A 166 2.34 -6.63 21.21
N LEU A 167 3.05 -5.64 20.67
CA LEU A 167 4.40 -5.28 21.13
C LEU A 167 4.39 -4.91 22.61
N LEU A 168 3.45 -4.08 23.04
CA LEU A 168 3.33 -3.69 24.46
C LEU A 168 3.01 -4.88 25.38
N ASN A 169 2.21 -5.82 24.90
CA ASN A 169 1.87 -7.03 25.64
C ASN A 169 2.96 -8.13 25.58
N SER A 170 3.96 -8.00 24.71
CA SER A 170 5.06 -8.97 24.58
C SER A 170 6.08 -8.90 25.71
N PHE A 171 6.07 -7.84 26.53
CA PHE A 171 7.01 -7.68 27.66
C PHE A 171 6.56 -8.36 28.96
N GLN A 172 5.57 -9.25 28.88
CA GLN A 172 5.05 -10.01 30.02
C GLN A 172 5.53 -11.47 29.95
N SER A 173 5.70 -12.11 31.12
CA SER A 173 6.02 -13.53 31.20
C SER A 173 5.17 -14.17 32.32
N PRO A 174 4.33 -15.18 31.99
CA PRO A 174 4.06 -15.77 30.67
C PRO A 174 3.35 -14.79 29.71
N LEU A 175 3.41 -15.07 28.41
CA LEU A 175 2.72 -14.25 27.42
C LEU A 175 1.21 -14.32 27.60
N PRO A 176 0.46 -13.21 27.43
CA PRO A 176 -0.99 -13.19 27.63
C PRO A 176 -1.80 -14.15 26.75
N TRP A 177 -1.24 -14.56 25.61
CA TRP A 177 -1.84 -15.51 24.65
C TRP A 177 -1.26 -16.93 24.73
N GLU A 178 -0.43 -17.23 25.75
CA GLU A 178 0.18 -18.56 25.93
C GLU A 178 -0.81 -19.57 26.49
N LYS A 179 -1.67 -19.13 27.38
CA LYS A 179 -2.64 -19.99 28.08
C LYS A 179 -4.02 -19.40 28.11
N CYS A 180 -5.03 -20.28 28.07
CA CYS A 180 -6.41 -19.86 28.24
C CYS A 180 -6.65 -19.29 29.65
N PRO A 181 -7.40 -18.18 29.78
CA PRO A 181 -7.79 -17.64 31.07
C PRO A 181 -8.70 -18.60 31.79
N ARG A 182 -8.66 -18.55 33.12
CA ARG A 182 -9.51 -19.36 34.00
C ARG A 182 -10.54 -18.48 34.70
N GLU A 183 -11.79 -18.93 34.71
CA GLU A 183 -12.87 -18.35 35.50
C GLU A 183 -13.14 -19.32 36.69
N GLY A 184 -12.61 -19.00 37.87
CA GLY A 184 -12.61 -19.90 39.00
C GLY A 184 -11.74 -21.14 38.78
N ASN A 185 -12.31 -22.34 38.86
CA ASN A 185 -11.60 -23.60 38.61
C ASN A 185 -11.66 -24.08 37.15
N ASN A 186 -12.49 -23.48 36.33
CA ASN A 186 -12.69 -23.93 34.94
C ASN A 186 -12.00 -22.99 33.93
N THR A 187 -11.48 -23.57 32.87
CA THR A 187 -11.00 -22.83 31.72
C THR A 187 -12.20 -22.23 30.97
N VAL A 188 -12.10 -21.01 30.44
CA VAL A 188 -13.15 -20.40 29.60
C VAL A 188 -13.48 -21.34 28.44
N ALA A 189 -14.76 -21.72 28.31
CA ALA A 189 -15.22 -22.73 27.35
C ALA A 189 -14.88 -22.36 25.89
N GLU A 190 -15.07 -21.08 25.52
CA GLU A 190 -14.73 -20.55 24.18
C GLU A 190 -13.23 -20.71 23.87
N CYS A 191 -12.36 -20.46 24.86
CA CYS A 191 -10.92 -20.64 24.68
C CYS A 191 -10.51 -22.13 24.63
N ALA A 192 -11.15 -22.98 25.42
CA ALA A 192 -10.89 -24.42 25.40
C ALA A 192 -11.34 -25.08 24.08
N ALA A 193 -12.40 -24.55 23.47
CA ALA A 193 -12.92 -25.03 22.18
C ALA A 193 -12.09 -24.55 20.97
N SER A 194 -11.40 -23.40 21.10
CA SER A 194 -10.53 -22.83 20.05
C SER A 194 -9.04 -23.00 20.41
N SER A 195 -8.27 -21.92 20.36
CA SER A 195 -6.89 -21.87 20.86
C SER A 195 -6.69 -20.61 21.71
N ALA A 196 -5.70 -20.63 22.61
CA ALA A 196 -5.40 -19.49 23.48
C ALA A 196 -5.08 -18.23 22.66
N THR A 197 -4.38 -18.38 21.53
CA THR A 197 -4.02 -17.30 20.62
C THR A 197 -5.20 -16.78 19.82
N SER A 198 -6.08 -17.65 19.29
CA SER A 198 -7.32 -17.24 18.61
C SER A 198 -8.26 -16.51 19.55
N TYR A 199 -8.46 -17.05 20.75
CA TYR A 199 -9.27 -16.41 21.80
C TYR A 199 -8.70 -15.03 22.17
N PHE A 200 -7.37 -14.93 22.36
CA PHE A 200 -6.73 -13.65 22.66
C PHE A 200 -6.94 -12.63 21.54
N TRP A 201 -6.78 -13.04 20.28
CA TRP A 201 -6.98 -12.18 19.13
C TRP A 201 -8.42 -11.68 19.03
N TYR A 202 -9.39 -12.60 18.97
CA TYR A 202 -10.78 -12.23 18.73
C TYR A 202 -11.47 -11.61 19.95
N ARG A 203 -11.13 -12.04 21.18
CA ARG A 203 -11.86 -11.64 22.39
C ARG A 203 -11.13 -10.65 23.27
N LYS A 204 -9.80 -10.67 23.32
CA LYS A 204 -9.02 -9.78 24.20
C LYS A 204 -8.41 -8.60 23.46
N ALA A 205 -7.86 -8.82 22.27
CA ALA A 205 -7.28 -7.75 21.47
C ALA A 205 -8.36 -6.92 20.76
N LEU A 206 -9.24 -7.56 20.00
CA LEU A 206 -10.22 -6.87 19.14
C LEU A 206 -11.61 -6.79 19.78
N ASP A 207 -11.98 -7.74 20.66
CA ASP A 207 -13.34 -7.90 21.23
C ASP A 207 -14.44 -7.93 20.15
N VAL A 208 -14.25 -8.81 19.16
CA VAL A 208 -15.04 -8.84 17.91
C VAL A 208 -16.49 -9.25 18.17
N THR A 209 -17.43 -8.65 17.45
CA THR A 209 -18.84 -9.06 17.35
C THR A 209 -19.01 -10.27 16.44
N ASP A 210 -20.13 -10.98 16.53
CA ASP A 210 -20.38 -12.17 15.72
C ASP A 210 -20.70 -11.84 14.25
N SER A 211 -21.05 -10.59 13.94
CA SER A 211 -21.29 -10.13 12.57
C SER A 211 -20.92 -8.65 12.37
N ILE A 212 -20.72 -8.26 11.10
CA ILE A 212 -20.48 -6.86 10.70
C ILE A 212 -21.67 -5.95 11.00
N SER A 213 -22.87 -6.50 11.11
CA SER A 213 -24.10 -5.73 11.37
C SER A 213 -24.27 -5.35 12.84
N GLU A 214 -23.54 -5.99 13.74
CA GLU A 214 -23.55 -5.68 15.16
C GLU A 214 -22.56 -4.57 15.47
N THR A 215 -23.07 -3.34 15.62
CA THR A 215 -22.25 -2.19 16.04
C THR A 215 -21.95 -2.32 17.53
N GLY A 216 -20.67 -2.57 17.84
CA GLY A 216 -20.20 -2.59 19.23
C GLY A 216 -19.69 -1.24 19.70
N GLN A 217 -19.31 -1.17 20.97
CA GLN A 217 -18.62 -0.01 21.53
C GLN A 217 -17.20 0.13 20.95
N PHE A 218 -16.61 1.31 21.10
CA PHE A 218 -15.22 1.53 20.74
C PHE A 218 -14.27 0.77 21.67
N ASN A 219 -13.29 0.10 21.09
CA ASN A 219 -12.18 -0.47 21.86
C ASN A 219 -11.16 0.64 22.15
N LEU A 220 -11.20 1.18 23.39
CA LEU A 220 -10.35 2.31 23.79
C LEU A 220 -8.87 2.00 23.71
N VAL A 221 -8.47 0.75 23.96
CA VAL A 221 -7.05 0.36 23.90
C VAL A 221 -6.54 0.40 22.46
N ILE A 222 -7.28 -0.19 21.53
CA ILE A 222 -6.95 -0.14 20.11
C ILE A 222 -7.04 1.29 19.57
N THR A 223 -8.00 2.09 20.02
CA THR A 223 -8.10 3.52 19.69
C THR A 223 -6.86 4.27 20.13
N GLY A 224 -6.35 4.02 21.35
CA GLY A 224 -5.10 4.59 21.84
C GLY A 224 -3.89 4.17 21.00
N CYS A 225 -3.79 2.89 20.64
CA CYS A 225 -2.72 2.39 19.77
C CYS A 225 -2.78 3.03 18.36
N LEU A 226 -3.98 3.20 17.81
CA LEU A 226 -4.18 3.90 16.53
C LEU A 226 -3.75 5.35 16.61
N ALA A 227 -4.08 6.06 17.72
CA ALA A 227 -3.62 7.44 17.93
C ALA A 227 -2.09 7.52 17.97
N ILE A 228 -1.44 6.60 18.70
CA ILE A 228 0.03 6.51 18.75
C ILE A 228 0.60 6.28 17.36
N ALA A 229 0.03 5.38 16.56
CA ALA A 229 0.47 5.12 15.20
C ALA A 229 0.41 6.37 14.32
N TRP A 230 -0.70 7.13 14.33
CA TRP A 230 -0.82 8.38 13.58
C TRP A 230 0.14 9.47 14.08
N VAL A 231 0.38 9.56 15.38
CA VAL A 231 1.39 10.48 15.94
C VAL A 231 2.79 10.14 15.46
N ILE A 232 3.18 8.84 15.45
CA ILE A 232 4.49 8.40 14.94
C ILE A 232 4.64 8.79 13.46
N VAL A 233 3.62 8.53 12.62
CA VAL A 233 3.63 8.91 11.20
C VAL A 233 3.77 10.43 11.04
N CYS A 234 3.01 11.22 11.80
CA CYS A 234 3.07 12.67 11.76
C CYS A 234 4.45 13.19 12.15
N LEU A 235 5.05 12.69 13.22
CA LEU A 235 6.37 13.10 13.69
C LEU A 235 7.48 12.70 12.70
N ALA A 236 7.44 11.48 12.16
CA ALA A 236 8.43 11.00 11.21
C ALA A 236 8.42 11.80 9.89
N MET A 237 7.27 12.31 9.48
CA MET A 237 7.11 13.06 8.23
C MET A 237 7.11 14.59 8.41
N TYR A 238 7.26 15.10 9.64
CA TYR A 238 7.14 16.54 9.96
C TYR A 238 8.03 17.46 9.12
N LYS A 239 9.27 17.06 8.87
CA LYS A 239 10.22 17.81 8.01
C LYS A 239 10.19 17.35 6.53
N GLY A 240 9.17 16.58 6.12
CA GLY A 240 9.06 16.02 4.79
C GLY A 240 10.11 14.94 4.52
N ILE A 241 10.55 14.82 3.26
CA ILE A 241 11.44 13.77 2.78
C ILE A 241 12.74 13.66 3.58
N LYS A 242 13.33 14.79 3.98
CA LYS A 242 14.58 14.80 4.78
C LYS A 242 14.46 14.11 6.13
N SER A 243 13.29 14.15 6.76
CA SER A 243 13.04 13.44 8.01
C SER A 243 12.75 11.97 7.75
N THR A 244 11.89 11.71 6.78
CA THR A 244 11.49 10.36 6.38
C THR A 244 12.68 9.53 5.94
N GLY A 245 13.60 10.09 5.12
CA GLY A 245 14.77 9.40 4.64
C GLY A 245 15.66 8.87 5.76
N LYS A 246 15.88 9.66 6.81
CA LYS A 246 16.68 9.21 7.97
C LYS A 246 16.04 8.05 8.74
N VAL A 247 14.71 8.07 8.89
CA VAL A 247 13.97 6.98 9.53
C VAL A 247 14.04 5.72 8.66
N MET A 248 14.01 5.88 7.32
CA MET A 248 14.07 4.77 6.37
C MET A 248 15.37 3.96 6.44
N TYR A 249 16.50 4.55 6.83
CA TYR A 249 17.75 3.77 7.04
C TYR A 249 17.54 2.65 8.06
N PHE A 250 16.91 2.96 9.18
CA PHE A 250 16.65 1.96 10.21
C PHE A 250 15.50 1.03 9.81
N SER A 251 14.34 1.59 9.42
CA SER A 251 13.15 0.78 9.17
C SER A 251 13.24 -0.11 7.94
N SER A 252 14.11 0.20 6.97
CA SER A 252 14.33 -0.69 5.82
C SER A 252 15.34 -1.80 6.07
N VAL A 253 16.32 -1.62 6.98
CA VAL A 253 17.37 -2.63 7.24
C VAL A 253 17.00 -3.56 8.38
N PHE A 254 16.41 -3.02 9.44
CA PHE A 254 16.07 -3.78 10.66
C PHE A 254 15.24 -5.05 10.39
N PRO A 255 14.20 -5.04 9.55
CA PRO A 255 13.41 -6.23 9.25
C PRO A 255 14.23 -7.39 8.69
N TYR A 256 15.27 -7.13 7.89
CA TYR A 256 16.13 -8.19 7.35
C TYR A 256 16.95 -8.88 8.43
N VAL A 257 17.46 -8.11 9.40
CA VAL A 257 18.17 -8.69 10.55
C VAL A 257 17.25 -9.61 11.32
N VAL A 258 16.02 -9.16 11.57
CA VAL A 258 15.03 -9.96 12.29
C VAL A 258 14.62 -11.21 11.50
N LEU A 259 14.33 -11.08 10.20
CA LEU A 259 13.99 -12.23 9.34
C LEU A 259 15.13 -13.27 9.30
N LEU A 260 16.39 -12.81 9.26
CA LEU A 260 17.54 -13.73 9.32
C LEU A 260 17.64 -14.44 10.68
N CYS A 261 17.40 -13.75 11.79
CA CYS A 261 17.34 -14.38 13.11
C CYS A 261 16.23 -15.44 13.18
N PHE A 262 15.04 -15.11 12.67
CA PHE A 262 13.93 -16.07 12.60
C PHE A 262 14.21 -17.23 11.64
N LEU A 263 14.88 -16.99 10.51
CA LEU A 263 15.27 -18.06 9.59
C LEU A 263 16.23 -19.03 10.24
N VAL A 264 17.31 -18.52 10.86
CA VAL A 264 18.28 -19.37 11.57
C VAL A 264 17.60 -20.18 12.66
N ARG A 265 16.77 -19.52 13.48
CA ARG A 265 16.02 -20.21 14.54
C ARG A 265 15.00 -21.20 13.96
N GLY A 266 14.28 -20.81 12.90
CA GLY A 266 13.27 -21.64 12.23
C GLY A 266 13.86 -22.92 11.65
N LEU A 267 15.01 -22.82 10.98
CA LEU A 267 15.71 -23.99 10.40
C LEU A 267 16.21 -25.00 11.44
N MET A 268 16.39 -24.58 12.69
CA MET A 268 16.80 -25.46 13.81
C MET A 268 15.60 -26.17 14.47
N LEU A 269 14.36 -25.91 14.00
CA LEU A 269 13.16 -26.52 14.58
C LEU A 269 12.84 -27.87 13.91
N ASP A 270 12.35 -28.80 14.72
CA ASP A 270 11.88 -30.12 14.24
C ASP A 270 10.60 -29.93 13.42
N GLY A 271 10.61 -30.28 12.13
CA GLY A 271 9.49 -30.08 11.19
C GLY A 271 9.70 -28.92 10.19
N ALA A 272 10.77 -28.15 10.31
CA ALA A 272 11.07 -27.06 9.39
C ALA A 272 11.31 -27.56 7.95
N SER A 273 11.97 -28.69 7.79
CA SER A 273 12.25 -29.32 6.48
C SER A 273 10.97 -29.69 5.74
N GLU A 274 9.99 -30.24 6.44
CA GLU A 274 8.69 -30.63 5.90
C GLU A 274 7.89 -29.40 5.44
N GLY A 275 7.92 -28.32 6.23
CA GLY A 275 7.29 -27.04 5.85
C GLY A 275 7.93 -26.43 4.61
N ILE A 276 9.26 -26.36 4.54
CA ILE A 276 9.99 -25.83 3.38
C ILE A 276 9.77 -26.69 2.13
N MET A 277 9.75 -28.02 2.29
CA MET A 277 9.45 -28.94 1.19
C MET A 277 8.04 -28.72 0.65
N TYR A 278 7.04 -28.53 1.54
CA TYR A 278 5.67 -28.19 1.14
C TYR A 278 5.62 -26.88 0.33
N MET A 279 6.40 -25.85 0.71
CA MET A 279 6.51 -24.61 -0.05
C MET A 279 7.11 -24.78 -1.43
N LEU A 280 8.15 -25.63 -1.55
CA LEU A 280 8.90 -25.78 -2.81
C LEU A 280 8.27 -26.76 -3.77
N TYR A 281 7.41 -27.66 -3.31
CA TYR A 281 6.76 -28.65 -4.16
C TYR A 281 5.75 -28.00 -5.12
N PRO A 282 5.97 -28.05 -6.47
CA PRO A 282 5.12 -27.37 -7.42
C PRO A 282 3.91 -28.20 -7.79
N LYS A 283 2.72 -27.78 -7.37
CA LYS A 283 1.43 -28.36 -7.80
C LYS A 283 0.94 -27.64 -9.06
N LEU A 284 1.47 -28.00 -10.23
CA LEU A 284 1.19 -27.29 -11.50
C LEU A 284 -0.27 -27.35 -11.97
N GLU A 285 -1.05 -28.31 -11.49
CA GLU A 285 -2.49 -28.44 -11.78
C GLU A 285 -3.28 -27.16 -11.44
N ILE A 286 -2.78 -26.37 -10.48
CA ILE A 286 -3.41 -25.12 -10.03
C ILE A 286 -3.36 -24.02 -11.09
N TRP A 287 -2.45 -24.08 -12.08
CA TRP A 287 -2.36 -23.08 -13.15
C TRP A 287 -3.59 -23.04 -14.05
N GLY A 288 -4.41 -24.09 -14.07
CA GLY A 288 -5.74 -24.08 -14.72
C GLY A 288 -6.77 -23.18 -14.03
N ASN A 289 -6.50 -22.74 -12.80
CA ASN A 289 -7.44 -21.92 -12.04
C ASN A 289 -7.16 -20.42 -12.23
N VAL A 290 -8.08 -19.72 -12.86
CA VAL A 290 -8.01 -18.25 -13.09
C VAL A 290 -7.84 -17.45 -11.80
N GLN A 291 -8.34 -17.94 -10.66
CA GLN A 291 -8.19 -17.27 -9.37
C GLN A 291 -6.75 -17.17 -8.91
N VAL A 292 -5.93 -18.19 -9.18
CA VAL A 292 -4.50 -18.19 -8.84
C VAL A 292 -3.75 -17.10 -9.61
N TRP A 293 -4.04 -16.96 -10.92
CA TRP A 293 -3.49 -15.89 -11.76
C TRP A 293 -3.87 -14.52 -11.24
N ARG A 294 -5.14 -14.33 -10.88
CA ARG A 294 -5.64 -13.08 -10.32
C ARG A 294 -4.95 -12.73 -9.01
N GLN A 295 -4.83 -13.68 -8.09
CA GLN A 295 -4.18 -13.47 -6.79
C GLN A 295 -2.68 -13.16 -6.95
N ALA A 296 -1.98 -13.89 -7.82
CA ALA A 296 -0.57 -13.64 -8.11
C ALA A 296 -0.34 -12.26 -8.73
N ALA A 297 -1.16 -11.88 -9.73
CA ALA A 297 -1.07 -10.56 -10.34
C ALA A 297 -1.38 -9.44 -9.34
N THR A 298 -2.46 -9.56 -8.56
CA THR A 298 -2.80 -8.58 -7.52
C THR A 298 -1.66 -8.44 -6.51
N GLN A 299 -1.02 -9.54 -6.12
CA GLN A 299 0.12 -9.49 -5.21
C GLN A 299 1.33 -8.76 -5.82
N VAL A 300 1.60 -8.90 -7.13
CA VAL A 300 2.66 -8.13 -7.81
C VAL A 300 2.38 -6.62 -7.73
N PHE A 301 1.12 -6.20 -7.94
CA PHE A 301 0.75 -4.78 -7.88
C PHE A 301 0.92 -4.20 -6.47
N PHE A 302 0.42 -4.89 -5.46
CA PHE A 302 0.58 -4.45 -4.07
C PHE A 302 2.04 -4.45 -3.62
N ALA A 303 2.81 -5.48 -3.98
CA ALA A 303 4.20 -5.62 -3.59
C ALA A 303 5.08 -4.51 -4.18
N LEU A 304 4.83 -4.06 -5.41
CA LEU A 304 5.56 -2.97 -6.04
C LEU A 304 4.93 -1.59 -5.81
N GLY A 305 3.74 -1.52 -5.23
CA GLY A 305 3.03 -0.28 -5.00
C GLY A 305 2.60 0.45 -6.28
N LEU A 306 2.21 -0.31 -7.33
CA LEU A 306 1.81 0.23 -8.62
C LEU A 306 0.43 0.88 -8.54
N GLY A 307 0.27 2.02 -9.21
CA GLY A 307 -0.99 2.77 -9.24
C GLY A 307 -1.21 3.70 -8.05
N PHE A 308 -0.45 3.56 -6.98
CA PHE A 308 -0.57 4.43 -5.79
C PHE A 308 -0.06 5.85 -6.03
N GLY A 309 0.82 6.05 -7.03
CA GLY A 309 1.49 7.34 -7.22
C GLY A 309 2.61 7.62 -6.21
N SER A 310 2.84 6.74 -5.24
CA SER A 310 3.94 6.83 -4.27
C SER A 310 5.30 6.64 -4.93
N VAL A 311 5.38 5.72 -5.87
CA VAL A 311 6.57 5.47 -6.71
C VAL A 311 6.92 6.72 -7.53
N ILE A 312 5.91 7.32 -8.17
CA ILE A 312 6.02 8.59 -8.90
C ILE A 312 6.46 9.70 -7.95
N ALA A 313 5.87 9.79 -6.74
CA ALA A 313 6.21 10.79 -5.75
C ALA A 313 7.68 10.70 -5.34
N TYR A 314 8.17 9.53 -4.97
CA TYR A 314 9.56 9.34 -4.55
C TYR A 314 10.56 9.57 -5.68
N SER A 315 10.30 9.05 -6.89
CA SER A 315 11.19 9.23 -8.04
C SER A 315 11.24 10.68 -8.52
N SER A 316 10.19 11.47 -8.27
CA SER A 316 10.13 12.89 -8.66
C SER A 316 11.14 13.80 -7.93
N TYR A 317 11.74 13.32 -6.85
CA TYR A 317 12.79 14.03 -6.12
C TYR A 317 14.21 13.66 -6.58
N ASN A 318 14.35 12.70 -7.49
CA ASN A 318 15.64 12.34 -8.08
C ASN A 318 16.10 13.39 -9.10
N PRO A 319 17.42 13.54 -9.30
CA PRO A 319 17.95 14.23 -10.47
C PRO A 319 17.58 13.47 -11.74
N ARG A 320 17.38 14.18 -12.85
CA ARG A 320 17.02 13.55 -14.15
C ARG A 320 18.05 12.55 -14.64
N SER A 321 19.33 12.75 -14.32
CA SER A 321 20.44 11.85 -14.68
C SER A 321 20.49 10.53 -13.92
N ASN A 322 19.61 10.32 -12.92
CA ASN A 322 19.58 9.07 -12.15
C ASN A 322 19.11 7.90 -13.03
N ASN A 323 19.68 6.72 -12.80
CA ASN A 323 19.36 5.51 -13.56
C ASN A 323 18.12 4.79 -13.03
N CYS A 324 16.93 5.29 -13.39
CA CYS A 324 15.65 4.73 -12.98
C CYS A 324 15.41 3.29 -13.49
N HIS A 325 16.01 2.90 -14.62
CA HIS A 325 15.91 1.53 -15.12
C HIS A 325 16.61 0.52 -14.20
N ARG A 326 17.84 0.85 -13.75
CA ARG A 326 18.57 0.01 -12.78
C ARG A 326 17.82 -0.04 -11.44
N ASP A 327 17.28 1.09 -11.01
CA ASP A 327 16.53 1.17 -9.75
C ASP A 327 15.26 0.30 -9.82
N ALA A 328 14.54 0.30 -10.95
CA ALA A 328 13.37 -0.55 -11.15
C ALA A 328 13.70 -2.04 -10.98
N ILE A 329 14.73 -2.52 -11.67
CA ILE A 329 15.14 -3.92 -11.59
C ILE A 329 15.62 -4.26 -10.18
N THR A 330 16.45 -3.41 -9.57
CA THR A 330 17.05 -3.71 -8.26
C THR A 330 15.99 -3.73 -7.15
N VAL A 331 15.09 -2.73 -7.10
CA VAL A 331 14.02 -2.68 -6.08
C VAL A 331 13.06 -3.86 -6.24
N SER A 332 12.63 -4.18 -7.47
CA SER A 332 11.76 -5.33 -7.73
C SER A 332 12.43 -6.66 -7.35
N SER A 333 13.73 -6.80 -7.63
CA SER A 333 14.49 -8.00 -7.23
C SER A 333 14.60 -8.12 -5.71
N VAL A 334 14.91 -7.02 -5.00
CA VAL A 334 14.96 -7.00 -3.54
C VAL A 334 13.60 -7.35 -2.95
N ASN A 335 12.51 -6.81 -3.48
CA ASN A 335 11.15 -7.15 -3.04
C ASN A 335 10.86 -8.65 -3.22
N PHE A 336 11.18 -9.21 -4.38
CA PHE A 336 11.01 -10.64 -4.65
C PHE A 336 11.81 -11.51 -3.66
N PHE A 337 13.11 -11.24 -3.50
CA PHE A 337 13.94 -12.01 -2.57
C PHE A 337 13.47 -11.89 -1.12
N THR A 338 12.94 -10.73 -0.74
CA THR A 338 12.35 -10.54 0.59
C THR A 338 11.10 -11.38 0.78
N SER A 339 10.22 -11.45 -0.22
CA SER A 339 9.02 -12.31 -0.20
C SER A 339 9.39 -13.79 -0.05
N VAL A 340 10.42 -14.24 -0.78
CA VAL A 340 10.93 -15.63 -0.66
C VAL A 340 11.53 -15.87 0.71
N LEU A 341 12.38 -14.96 1.22
CA LEU A 341 12.98 -15.06 2.54
C LEU A 341 11.92 -15.13 3.66
N ALA A 342 10.92 -14.24 3.60
CA ALA A 342 9.80 -14.27 4.54
C ALA A 342 9.01 -15.57 4.46
N SER A 343 8.77 -16.08 3.24
CA SER A 343 8.09 -17.36 3.04
C SER A 343 8.87 -18.53 3.63
N LEU A 344 10.17 -18.56 3.45
CA LEU A 344 11.02 -19.60 4.07
C LEU A 344 10.88 -19.62 5.59
N VAL A 345 10.89 -18.42 6.22
CA VAL A 345 10.66 -18.28 7.67
C VAL A 345 9.27 -18.77 8.05
N VAL A 346 8.24 -18.33 7.33
CA VAL A 346 6.84 -18.69 7.61
C VAL A 346 6.63 -20.19 7.49
N PHE A 347 7.08 -20.81 6.40
CA PHE A 347 6.90 -22.24 6.17
C PHE A 347 7.72 -23.12 7.11
N ALA A 348 8.93 -22.69 7.51
CA ALA A 348 9.68 -23.36 8.56
C ALA A 348 8.92 -23.40 9.88
N VAL A 349 8.33 -22.26 10.27
CA VAL A 349 7.53 -22.14 11.50
C VAL A 349 6.21 -22.91 11.38
N LEU A 350 5.52 -22.85 10.25
CA LEU A 350 4.30 -23.63 10.01
C LEU A 350 4.55 -25.14 10.06
N GLY A 351 5.66 -25.62 9.47
CA GLY A 351 6.05 -27.00 9.52
C GLY A 351 6.31 -27.49 10.95
N PHE A 352 7.03 -26.71 11.74
CA PHE A 352 7.24 -26.97 13.17
C PHE A 352 5.92 -27.04 13.95
N ARG A 353 5.03 -26.04 13.75
CA ARG A 353 3.71 -26.00 14.37
C ARG A 353 2.89 -27.23 14.02
N ALA A 354 2.77 -27.56 12.72
CA ALA A 354 2.00 -28.70 12.23
C ALA A 354 2.52 -30.03 12.82
N LYS A 355 3.85 -30.20 12.87
CA LYS A 355 4.46 -31.41 13.45
C LYS A 355 4.22 -31.51 14.97
N THR A 356 4.26 -30.39 15.69
CA THR A 356 3.98 -30.34 17.12
C THR A 356 2.52 -30.73 17.39
N PHE A 357 1.56 -30.14 16.68
CA PHE A 357 0.15 -30.47 16.84
C PHE A 357 -0.21 -31.87 16.38
N ALA A 358 0.42 -32.40 15.33
CA ALA A 358 0.25 -33.79 14.95
C ALA A 358 0.74 -34.73 16.08
N LYS A 359 1.89 -34.44 16.71
CA LYS A 359 2.36 -35.21 17.87
C LYS A 359 1.40 -35.12 19.06
N GLU A 360 0.90 -33.93 19.40
CA GLU A 360 -0.08 -33.76 20.47
C GLU A 360 -1.40 -34.48 20.17
N CYS A 361 -1.86 -34.46 18.92
CA CYS A 361 -3.02 -35.21 18.47
C CYS A 361 -2.83 -36.72 18.68
N ILE A 362 -1.67 -37.26 18.32
CA ILE A 362 -1.33 -38.67 18.52
C ILE A 362 -1.35 -39.01 20.02
N ILE A 363 -0.69 -38.22 20.85
CA ILE A 363 -0.64 -38.42 22.29
C ILE A 363 -2.05 -38.44 22.89
N ARG A 364 -2.91 -37.51 22.50
CA ARG A 364 -4.30 -37.44 22.96
C ARG A 364 -5.10 -38.65 22.53
N ASN A 365 -5.01 -39.07 21.26
CA ASN A 365 -5.73 -40.20 20.74
C ASN A 365 -5.27 -41.52 21.41
N LEU A 366 -3.96 -41.72 21.56
CA LEU A 366 -3.42 -42.92 22.21
C LEU A 366 -3.79 -43.00 23.70
N LYS A 367 -3.89 -41.82 24.38
CA LYS A 367 -4.38 -41.75 25.74
C LYS A 367 -5.83 -42.26 25.86
N LEU A 368 -6.71 -41.80 24.93
CA LEU A 368 -8.10 -42.27 24.86
C LEU A 368 -8.17 -43.79 24.58
N VAL A 369 -7.36 -44.29 23.69
CA VAL A 369 -7.26 -45.74 23.38
C VAL A 369 -6.79 -46.54 24.57
N SER A 370 -5.78 -46.03 25.32
CA SER A 370 -5.29 -46.61 26.56
C SER A 370 -6.34 -46.65 27.68
N GLU A 371 -7.06 -45.55 27.88
CA GLU A 371 -8.13 -45.43 28.86
C GLU A 371 -9.31 -46.36 28.53
N ALA A 372 -9.57 -46.63 27.25
CA ALA A 372 -10.57 -47.60 26.79
C ALA A 372 -10.11 -49.04 26.90
N GLY A 373 -8.88 -49.34 27.35
CA GLY A 373 -8.34 -50.67 27.53
C GLY A 373 -8.05 -51.43 26.19
N ILE A 374 -7.95 -50.69 25.08
CA ILE A 374 -7.69 -51.31 23.77
C ILE A 374 -6.17 -51.50 23.61
N THR A 375 -5.75 -52.73 23.48
CA THR A 375 -4.34 -53.11 23.20
C THR A 375 -4.08 -53.21 21.70
N SER A 376 -2.92 -52.75 21.24
CA SER A 376 -2.47 -52.84 19.87
C SER A 376 -1.12 -53.54 19.80
N LEU A 377 -0.98 -54.44 18.78
CA LEU A 377 0.30 -55.06 18.47
C LEU A 377 1.23 -54.17 17.63
N LEU A 378 0.67 -53.12 17.02
CA LEU A 378 1.39 -52.25 16.08
C LEU A 378 2.02 -51.03 16.76
N ILE A 379 1.44 -50.59 17.90
CA ILE A 379 1.90 -49.40 18.62
C ILE A 379 1.93 -49.65 20.12
N ASN A 380 2.92 -49.04 20.79
CA ASN A 380 2.98 -49.07 22.23
C ASN A 380 2.05 -47.98 22.83
N VAL A 381 0.83 -48.36 23.16
CA VAL A 381 -0.21 -47.47 23.69
C VAL A 381 0.16 -46.91 25.07
N THR A 382 1.02 -47.63 25.82
CA THR A 382 1.44 -47.23 27.19
C THR A 382 2.49 -46.12 27.17
N GLU A 383 3.22 -45.98 26.05
CA GLU A 383 4.22 -44.92 25.89
C GLU A 383 3.92 -44.05 24.66
N PRO A 384 2.89 -43.18 24.72
CA PRO A 384 2.45 -42.39 23.53
C PRO A 384 3.55 -41.52 22.93
N ASN A 385 4.51 -41.06 23.75
CA ASN A 385 5.61 -40.19 23.27
C ASN A 385 6.64 -40.90 22.40
N SER A 386 6.68 -42.26 22.41
CA SER A 386 7.60 -43.06 21.63
C SER A 386 7.09 -43.37 20.21
N VAL A 387 5.81 -43.06 19.93
CA VAL A 387 5.16 -43.41 18.65
C VAL A 387 5.47 -42.34 17.60
N SER A 388 6.08 -42.76 16.48
CA SER A 388 6.33 -41.86 15.35
C SER A 388 5.05 -41.59 14.54
N LEU A 389 5.05 -40.44 13.81
CA LEU A 389 3.95 -40.08 12.91
C LEU A 389 3.63 -41.18 11.87
N GLU A 390 4.66 -41.80 11.30
CA GLU A 390 4.52 -42.85 10.30
C GLU A 390 3.91 -44.12 10.92
N THR A 391 4.39 -44.52 12.10
CA THR A 391 3.87 -45.70 12.82
C THR A 391 2.40 -45.48 13.20
N TYR A 392 2.04 -44.26 13.67
CA TYR A 392 0.65 -43.94 13.98
C TYR A 392 -0.25 -43.94 12.72
N ALA A 393 0.22 -43.36 11.61
CA ALA A 393 -0.53 -43.31 10.36
C ALA A 393 -0.84 -44.74 9.87
N HIS A 394 0.14 -45.65 9.93
CA HIS A 394 -0.04 -47.04 9.59
C HIS A 394 -1.05 -47.76 10.52
N TRP A 395 -0.93 -47.55 11.83
CA TRP A 395 -1.90 -48.07 12.79
C TRP A 395 -3.31 -47.54 12.54
N TYR A 396 -3.46 -46.23 12.27
CA TYR A 396 -4.75 -45.58 12.03
C TYR A 396 -5.47 -46.21 10.83
N GLU A 397 -4.77 -46.43 9.71
CA GLU A 397 -5.35 -47.07 8.51
C GLU A 397 -5.85 -48.49 8.77
N PHE A 398 -5.16 -49.25 9.62
CA PHE A 398 -5.52 -50.66 9.87
C PHE A 398 -6.47 -50.89 11.04
N GLN A 399 -6.37 -50.12 12.13
CA GLN A 399 -7.10 -50.37 13.37
C GLN A 399 -7.83 -49.11 13.90
N GLY A 400 -7.33 -47.93 13.62
CA GLY A 400 -7.86 -46.66 14.18
C GLY A 400 -9.03 -46.08 13.40
N LYS A 401 -9.15 -46.42 12.11
CA LYS A 401 -10.14 -45.84 11.20
C LYS A 401 -11.56 -46.25 11.59
N GLY A 402 -12.38 -45.27 11.98
CA GLY A 402 -13.76 -45.54 12.43
C GLY A 402 -13.89 -45.96 13.89
N LEU A 403 -12.80 -45.92 14.67
CA LEU A 403 -12.84 -46.19 16.08
C LEU A 403 -13.46 -44.97 16.81
N TYR A 404 -14.57 -45.22 17.54
CA TYR A 404 -15.31 -44.23 18.29
C TYR A 404 -15.21 -44.53 19.77
N ILE A 405 -14.56 -43.67 20.53
CA ILE A 405 -14.30 -43.87 21.96
C ILE A 405 -14.85 -42.67 22.76
N THR A 406 -15.66 -42.92 23.74
CA THR A 406 -16.21 -41.88 24.65
C THR A 406 -16.74 -40.64 23.92
N ASP A 407 -17.64 -40.86 22.94
CA ASP A 407 -18.23 -39.85 22.07
C ASP A 407 -17.23 -39.04 21.23
N THR A 408 -15.98 -39.50 21.08
CA THR A 408 -14.95 -38.87 20.29
C THR A 408 -14.47 -39.76 19.17
N ASN A 409 -14.44 -39.26 17.96
CA ASN A 409 -13.89 -39.98 16.80
C ASN A 409 -12.37 -39.86 16.80
N ILE A 410 -11.65 -40.97 16.66
CA ILE A 410 -10.20 -41.00 16.53
C ILE A 410 -9.81 -40.40 15.17
N THR A 411 -8.91 -39.41 15.15
CA THR A 411 -8.50 -38.70 13.94
C THR A 411 -7.18 -39.23 13.37
N SER A 412 -6.95 -39.01 12.08
CA SER A 412 -5.73 -39.46 11.38
C SER A 412 -4.45 -38.79 11.87
N CYS A 413 -4.54 -37.64 12.51
CA CYS A 413 -3.41 -36.78 12.94
C CYS A 413 -2.37 -36.56 11.82
N ASN A 414 -2.85 -36.41 10.57
CA ASN A 414 -1.99 -36.28 9.41
C ASN A 414 -1.31 -34.93 9.36
N LEU A 415 0.00 -34.88 9.10
CA LEU A 415 0.77 -33.64 8.97
C LEU A 415 0.25 -32.72 7.86
N ASP A 416 -0.15 -33.28 6.71
CA ASP A 416 -0.70 -32.51 5.59
C ASP A 416 -2.01 -31.80 5.95
N ASP A 417 -2.85 -32.44 6.78
CA ASP A 417 -4.11 -31.85 7.22
C ASP A 417 -3.87 -30.74 8.25
N GLU A 418 -2.90 -30.90 9.14
CA GLU A 418 -2.49 -29.85 10.07
C GLU A 418 -1.82 -28.66 9.32
N MET A 419 -1.04 -28.93 8.29
CA MET A 419 -0.50 -27.88 7.41
C MET A 419 -1.60 -27.10 6.69
N LYS A 420 -2.68 -27.75 6.25
CA LYS A 420 -3.80 -27.09 5.55
C LYS A 420 -4.68 -26.24 6.46
N LYS A 421 -4.67 -26.45 7.77
CA LYS A 421 -5.38 -25.63 8.76
C LYS A 421 -4.76 -24.23 8.94
N GLY A 422 -4.20 -23.66 7.88
CA GLY A 422 -3.64 -22.31 7.86
C GLY A 422 -4.73 -21.26 8.01
N VAL A 423 -4.50 -20.30 8.88
CA VAL A 423 -5.40 -19.15 9.10
C VAL A 423 -5.24 -18.14 7.96
N GLN A 424 -6.35 -17.52 7.56
CA GLN A 424 -6.38 -16.58 6.44
C GLN A 424 -6.03 -15.15 6.87
N GLY A 425 -5.48 -14.38 5.94
CA GLY A 425 -5.28 -12.93 6.11
C GLY A 425 -4.34 -12.53 7.26
N THR A 426 -4.73 -11.53 8.03
CA THR A 426 -3.97 -11.00 9.19
C THR A 426 -3.82 -12.03 10.31
N GLY A 427 -4.71 -13.01 10.40
CA GLY A 427 -4.64 -14.10 11.37
C GLY A 427 -3.34 -14.92 11.30
N LEU A 428 -2.70 -15.01 10.12
CA LEU A 428 -1.39 -15.67 10.02
C LEU A 428 -0.34 -15.01 10.93
N ALA A 429 -0.29 -13.68 10.97
CA ALA A 429 0.68 -12.95 11.78
C ALA A 429 0.28 -12.89 13.27
N PHE A 430 -1.00 -12.69 13.57
CA PHE A 430 -1.47 -12.41 14.93
C PHE A 430 -1.97 -13.65 15.69
N ILE A 431 -2.22 -14.78 15.01
CA ILE A 431 -2.64 -16.05 15.63
C ILE A 431 -1.54 -17.09 15.44
N VAL A 432 -1.23 -17.48 14.19
CA VAL A 432 -0.36 -18.63 13.91
C VAL A 432 1.08 -18.38 14.34
N PHE A 433 1.62 -17.20 14.03
CA PHE A 433 2.99 -16.86 14.44
C PHE A 433 3.09 -16.67 15.96
N THR A 434 2.09 -16.05 16.60
CA THR A 434 2.08 -15.91 18.05
C THR A 434 2.02 -17.25 18.74
N GLU A 435 1.23 -18.20 18.22
CA GLU A 435 1.14 -19.56 18.72
C GLU A 435 2.48 -20.31 18.60
N ALA A 436 3.14 -20.22 17.45
CA ALA A 436 4.45 -20.83 17.26
C ALA A 436 5.51 -20.20 18.17
N MET A 437 5.46 -18.89 18.43
CA MET A 437 6.41 -18.21 19.33
C MET A 437 6.25 -18.62 20.80
N THR A 438 5.05 -19.02 21.24
CA THR A 438 4.89 -19.55 22.63
C THR A 438 5.69 -20.83 22.86
N LEU A 439 5.97 -21.59 21.81
CA LEU A 439 6.75 -22.82 21.86
C LEU A 439 8.28 -22.57 21.81
N PHE A 440 8.72 -21.33 21.63
CA PHE A 440 10.13 -20.98 21.57
C PHE A 440 10.69 -20.72 22.99
N PRO A 441 11.95 -21.08 23.27
CA PRO A 441 12.62 -20.65 24.48
C PRO A 441 12.74 -19.11 24.47
N ALA A 442 12.49 -18.46 25.62
CA ALA A 442 12.42 -17.00 25.74
C ALA A 442 11.35 -16.37 24.82
N SER A 443 10.14 -16.93 24.81
CA SER A 443 8.99 -16.49 23.99
C SER A 443 8.71 -14.97 24.04
N PRO A 444 8.84 -14.22 25.17
CA PRO A 444 8.66 -12.78 25.20
C PRO A 444 9.66 -12.02 24.29
N PHE A 445 10.92 -12.46 24.25
CA PHE A 445 11.94 -11.84 23.40
C PHE A 445 11.60 -11.99 21.91
N TRP A 446 11.24 -13.20 21.48
CA TRP A 446 10.89 -13.45 20.08
C TRP A 446 9.62 -12.71 19.67
N SER A 447 8.63 -12.67 20.55
CA SER A 447 7.38 -11.92 20.31
C SER A 447 7.63 -10.41 20.19
N ALA A 448 8.38 -9.82 21.11
CA ALA A 448 8.73 -8.40 21.02
C ALA A 448 9.52 -8.07 19.75
N LEU A 449 10.49 -8.93 19.37
CA LEU A 449 11.29 -8.76 18.16
C LEU A 449 10.43 -8.84 16.89
N PHE A 450 9.48 -9.78 16.83
CA PHE A 450 8.55 -9.95 15.72
C PHE A 450 7.61 -8.74 15.55
N PHE A 451 6.95 -8.32 16.63
CA PHE A 451 6.04 -7.18 16.54
C PHE A 451 6.74 -5.85 16.32
N LEU A 452 7.98 -5.69 16.80
CA LEU A 452 8.82 -4.55 16.45
C LEU A 452 9.19 -4.55 14.97
N MET A 453 9.44 -5.72 14.39
CA MET A 453 9.66 -5.87 12.93
C MET A 453 8.40 -5.50 12.15
N LEU A 454 7.22 -6.02 12.53
CA LEU A 454 5.95 -5.68 11.87
C LEU A 454 5.66 -4.18 11.96
N LEU A 455 5.91 -3.56 13.11
CA LEU A 455 5.77 -2.11 13.29
C LEU A 455 6.65 -1.33 12.31
N ASN A 456 7.93 -1.72 12.18
CA ASN A 456 8.87 -1.05 11.26
C ASN A 456 8.47 -1.24 9.80
N LEU A 457 8.07 -2.45 9.40
CA LEU A 457 7.56 -2.72 8.04
C LEU A 457 6.29 -1.92 7.74
N GLY A 458 5.38 -1.85 8.71
CA GLY A 458 4.15 -1.06 8.58
C GLY A 458 4.44 0.43 8.41
N LEU A 459 5.30 0.99 9.24
CA LEU A 459 5.66 2.41 9.19
C LEU A 459 6.36 2.78 7.88
N SER A 460 7.29 1.96 7.38
CA SER A 460 8.00 2.25 6.13
C SER A 460 7.06 2.33 4.92
N THR A 461 6.13 1.39 4.80
CA THR A 461 5.09 1.42 3.76
C THR A 461 4.14 2.61 3.95
N MET A 462 3.76 2.93 5.19
CA MET A 462 2.87 4.05 5.49
C MET A 462 3.50 5.40 5.09
N PHE A 463 4.81 5.59 5.27
CA PHE A 463 5.50 6.80 4.82
C PHE A 463 5.42 6.97 3.29
N GLY A 464 5.57 5.89 2.53
CA GLY A 464 5.41 5.92 1.08
C GLY A 464 3.97 6.23 0.64
N THR A 465 2.99 5.62 1.30
CA THR A 465 1.56 5.88 1.05
C THR A 465 1.21 7.34 1.32
N MET A 466 1.68 7.88 2.44
CA MET A 466 1.49 9.31 2.76
C MET A 466 2.23 10.24 1.79
N ALA A 467 3.42 9.86 1.30
CA ALA A 467 4.11 10.63 0.26
C ALA A 467 3.32 10.64 -1.06
N GLY A 468 2.65 9.53 -1.40
CA GLY A 468 1.74 9.43 -2.54
C GLY A 468 0.53 10.37 -2.45
N ILE A 469 0.10 10.74 -1.24
CA ILE A 469 -0.96 11.73 -1.01
C ILE A 469 -0.40 13.16 -0.94
N LEU A 470 0.60 13.37 -0.07
CA LEU A 470 1.07 14.72 0.26
C LEU A 470 1.84 15.39 -0.87
N THR A 471 2.62 14.64 -1.64
CA THR A 471 3.43 15.20 -2.74
C THR A 471 2.54 15.78 -3.84
N PRO A 472 1.57 15.04 -4.45
CA PRO A 472 0.71 15.59 -5.48
C PRO A 472 -0.14 16.77 -4.98
N LEU A 473 -0.66 16.68 -3.75
CA LEU A 473 -1.43 17.77 -3.14
C LEU A 473 -0.57 19.00 -2.90
N THR A 474 0.71 18.83 -2.53
CA THR A 474 1.65 19.95 -2.31
C THR A 474 2.01 20.64 -3.60
N ASP A 475 2.17 19.86 -4.66
CA ASP A 475 2.50 20.39 -5.98
C ASP A 475 1.31 21.13 -6.60
N THR A 476 0.08 20.69 -6.32
CA THR A 476 -1.14 21.27 -6.91
C THR A 476 -1.66 22.47 -6.13
N PHE A 477 -1.68 22.40 -4.79
CA PHE A 477 -2.27 23.43 -3.92
C PHE A 477 -1.20 24.12 -3.07
N LYS A 478 -0.74 25.30 -3.47
CA LYS A 478 0.31 26.07 -2.77
C LYS A 478 -0.12 26.55 -1.38
N THR A 479 -1.40 26.86 -1.20
CA THR A 479 -1.98 27.39 0.05
C THR A 479 -1.92 26.41 1.21
N LEU A 480 -2.10 25.12 0.95
CA LEU A 480 -2.07 24.05 1.97
C LEU A 480 -0.67 23.73 2.52
N ARG A 481 0.40 24.39 2.12
CA ARG A 481 1.79 23.96 2.35
C ARG A 481 2.24 23.90 3.82
N LYS A 482 1.62 24.65 4.74
CA LYS A 482 2.10 24.77 6.13
C LYS A 482 1.50 23.79 7.14
N ARG A 483 0.25 23.31 6.97
CA ARG A 483 -0.45 22.45 7.96
C ARG A 483 -0.97 21.10 7.41
N LYS A 484 -0.57 20.71 6.22
CA LYS A 484 -1.13 19.56 5.49
C LYS A 484 -1.01 18.23 6.17
N LEU A 485 0.17 17.95 6.69
CA LEU A 485 0.49 16.67 7.30
C LEU A 485 -0.38 16.45 8.54
N SER A 486 -0.44 17.43 9.43
CA SER A 486 -1.24 17.34 10.65
C SER A 486 -2.73 17.24 10.36
N CYS A 487 -3.23 17.97 9.36
CA CYS A 487 -4.63 17.88 8.93
C CYS A 487 -4.94 16.49 8.33
N SER A 488 -4.10 15.98 7.42
CA SER A 488 -4.29 14.66 6.83
C SER A 488 -4.25 13.55 7.89
N CYS A 489 -3.33 13.62 8.85
CA CYS A 489 -3.25 12.66 9.94
C CYS A 489 -4.45 12.74 10.87
N ALA A 490 -4.94 13.96 11.19
CA ALA A 490 -6.12 14.15 12.02
C ALA A 490 -7.39 13.61 11.34
N VAL A 491 -7.60 13.92 10.06
CA VAL A 491 -8.72 13.39 9.28
C VAL A 491 -8.62 11.87 9.17
N GLY A 492 -7.43 11.33 8.88
CA GLY A 492 -7.18 9.89 8.83
C GLY A 492 -7.47 9.21 10.17
N PHE A 493 -7.09 9.81 11.30
CA PHE A 493 -7.41 9.31 12.62
C PHE A 493 -8.92 9.31 12.89
N LEU A 494 -9.62 10.42 12.61
CA LEU A 494 -11.06 10.55 12.84
C LEU A 494 -11.87 9.50 12.06
N ILE A 495 -11.54 9.31 10.77
CA ILE A 495 -12.19 8.26 9.97
C ILE A 495 -11.72 6.88 10.43
N GLY A 496 -10.47 6.74 10.85
CA GLY A 496 -9.89 5.52 11.40
C GLY A 496 -10.59 5.01 12.66
N LEU A 497 -11.31 5.86 13.40
CA LEU A 497 -12.13 5.44 14.53
C LEU A 497 -13.20 4.41 14.15
N LEU A 498 -13.67 4.41 12.90
CA LEU A 498 -14.58 3.39 12.41
C LEU A 498 -14.03 1.97 12.60
N PHE A 499 -12.74 1.79 12.39
CA PHE A 499 -12.06 0.49 12.49
C PHE A 499 -11.72 0.08 13.93
N THR A 500 -11.90 0.96 14.92
CA THR A 500 -11.65 0.65 16.33
C THR A 500 -12.90 0.20 17.09
N GLN A 501 -14.04 0.14 16.40
CA GLN A 501 -15.25 -0.49 16.92
C GLN A 501 -15.07 -2.02 17.02
N ARG A 502 -15.92 -2.69 17.77
CA ARG A 502 -15.88 -4.16 17.89
C ARG A 502 -16.09 -4.88 16.56
N CYS A 503 -16.88 -4.35 15.64
CA CYS A 503 -17.03 -4.84 14.26
C CYS A 503 -15.91 -4.35 13.33
N GLY A 504 -14.97 -3.54 13.81
CA GLY A 504 -13.94 -2.85 13.03
C GLY A 504 -13.04 -3.77 12.22
N ASN A 505 -12.73 -4.97 12.73
CA ASN A 505 -11.95 -5.96 11.99
C ASN A 505 -12.58 -6.31 10.65
N TYR A 506 -13.88 -6.43 10.57
CA TYR A 506 -14.60 -6.75 9.33
C TYR A 506 -14.53 -5.59 8.31
N PHE A 507 -14.53 -4.35 8.80
CA PHE A 507 -14.29 -3.19 7.95
C PHE A 507 -12.84 -3.13 7.44
N VAL A 508 -11.83 -3.50 8.27
CA VAL A 508 -10.44 -3.58 7.83
C VAL A 508 -10.30 -4.59 6.69
N VAL A 509 -10.89 -5.79 6.83
CA VAL A 509 -10.88 -6.82 5.78
C VAL A 509 -11.60 -6.33 4.51
N MET A 510 -12.75 -5.68 4.65
CA MET A 510 -13.49 -5.11 3.52
C MET A 510 -12.67 -4.04 2.78
N PHE A 511 -11.97 -3.17 3.50
CA PHE A 511 -11.11 -2.16 2.89
C PHE A 511 -9.87 -2.78 2.24
N ASP A 512 -9.21 -3.76 2.87
CA ASP A 512 -8.04 -4.44 2.28
C ASP A 512 -8.41 -5.15 0.97
N ASP A 513 -9.53 -5.85 0.93
CA ASP A 513 -9.95 -6.63 -0.24
C ASP A 513 -10.48 -5.77 -1.39
N TYR A 514 -11.23 -4.69 -1.11
CA TYR A 514 -12.03 -4.01 -2.13
C TYR A 514 -11.68 -2.53 -2.37
N SER A 515 -11.17 -1.80 -1.36
CA SER A 515 -10.93 -0.36 -1.52
C SER A 515 -9.75 -0.03 -2.45
N ALA A 516 -8.79 -0.95 -2.55
CA ALA A 516 -7.59 -0.77 -3.34
C ALA A 516 -7.50 -1.71 -4.55
N THR A 517 -7.85 -2.99 -4.41
CA THR A 517 -7.57 -4.03 -5.42
C THR A 517 -8.14 -3.70 -6.80
N LEU A 518 -9.45 -3.49 -6.91
CA LEU A 518 -10.09 -3.18 -8.19
C LEU A 518 -9.80 -1.76 -8.67
N PRO A 519 -9.85 -0.71 -7.83
CA PRO A 519 -9.49 0.64 -8.24
C PRO A 519 -8.05 0.76 -8.76
N LEU A 520 -7.07 0.10 -8.12
CA LEU A 520 -5.68 0.12 -8.59
C LEU A 520 -5.54 -0.47 -9.99
N ILE A 521 -6.19 -1.60 -10.26
CA ILE A 521 -6.16 -2.21 -11.60
C ILE A 521 -6.68 -1.21 -12.64
N ILE A 522 -7.80 -0.54 -12.35
CA ILE A 522 -8.39 0.46 -13.24
C ILE A 522 -7.43 1.64 -13.45
N VAL A 523 -6.86 2.17 -12.37
CA VAL A 523 -5.90 3.29 -12.42
C VAL A 523 -4.69 2.90 -13.27
N VAL A 524 -4.09 1.72 -13.06
CA VAL A 524 -2.91 1.26 -13.83
C VAL A 524 -3.25 1.00 -15.31
N VAL A 525 -4.46 0.53 -15.63
CA VAL A 525 -4.92 0.45 -17.03
C VAL A 525 -4.90 1.85 -17.67
N PHE A 526 -5.49 2.84 -17.00
CA PHE A 526 -5.49 4.22 -17.51
C PHE A 526 -4.08 4.81 -17.60
N GLN A 527 -3.20 4.55 -16.64
CA GLN A 527 -1.80 4.96 -16.66
C GLN A 527 -1.06 4.36 -17.85
N THR A 528 -1.22 3.05 -18.07
CA THR A 528 -0.58 2.33 -19.17
C THR A 528 -1.07 2.83 -20.52
N VAL A 529 -2.39 3.00 -20.70
CA VAL A 529 -2.96 3.58 -21.93
C VAL A 529 -2.45 5.01 -22.15
N SER A 530 -2.40 5.81 -21.10
CA SER A 530 -1.95 7.21 -21.18
C SER A 530 -0.52 7.34 -21.69
N ILE A 531 0.40 6.52 -21.21
CA ILE A 531 1.81 6.57 -21.64
C ILE A 531 2.01 5.83 -22.96
N ALA A 532 1.45 4.62 -23.10
CA ALA A 532 1.72 3.80 -24.27
C ALA A 532 1.04 4.30 -25.56
N TRP A 533 -0.15 4.92 -25.45
CA TRP A 533 -0.99 5.29 -26.59
C TRP A 533 -1.22 6.80 -26.71
N VAL A 534 -1.53 7.51 -25.61
CA VAL A 534 -1.82 8.96 -25.68
C VAL A 534 -0.53 9.78 -25.81
N TYR A 535 0.45 9.52 -24.95
CA TYR A 535 1.77 10.18 -25.01
C TYR A 535 2.62 9.60 -26.15
N GLY A 536 2.55 8.30 -26.32
CA GLY A 536 3.30 7.52 -27.28
C GLY A 536 4.53 6.86 -26.65
N ALA A 537 4.57 5.50 -26.69
CA ALA A 537 5.66 4.73 -26.09
C ALA A 537 7.04 5.04 -26.74
N ASP A 538 7.07 5.41 -28.01
CA ASP A 538 8.32 5.78 -28.72
C ASP A 538 8.87 7.10 -28.18
N ARG A 539 8.00 8.11 -28.01
CA ARG A 539 8.36 9.40 -27.42
C ARG A 539 8.84 9.22 -25.99
N PHE A 540 8.13 8.43 -25.20
CA PHE A 540 8.51 8.16 -23.81
C PHE A 540 9.86 7.45 -23.69
N LEU A 541 10.16 6.50 -24.58
CA LEU A 541 11.48 5.85 -24.65
C LEU A 541 12.60 6.82 -25.05
N GLU A 542 12.31 7.78 -25.94
CA GLU A 542 13.27 8.82 -26.30
C GLU A 542 13.54 9.78 -25.14
N ASP A 543 12.50 10.18 -24.38
CA ASP A 543 12.68 10.98 -23.16
C ASP A 543 13.53 10.25 -22.13
N ILE A 544 13.30 8.93 -21.94
CA ILE A 544 14.12 8.09 -21.07
C ILE A 544 15.57 8.01 -21.59
N ARG A 545 15.77 7.87 -22.89
CA ARG A 545 17.10 7.87 -23.50
C ARG A 545 17.85 9.17 -23.23
N GLN A 546 17.18 10.31 -23.36
CA GLN A 546 17.75 11.62 -23.05
C GLN A 546 18.11 11.74 -21.56
N MET A 547 17.26 11.24 -20.66
CA MET A 547 17.54 11.24 -19.21
C MET A 547 18.73 10.35 -18.85
N LEU A 548 18.84 9.16 -19.44
CA LEU A 548 19.84 8.15 -19.06
C LEU A 548 21.15 8.31 -19.85
N GLY A 549 21.19 9.10 -20.91
CA GLY A 549 22.32 9.21 -21.83
C GLY A 549 22.64 7.91 -22.61
N ARG A 550 21.75 6.91 -22.57
CA ARG A 550 21.92 5.62 -23.23
C ARG A 550 20.57 5.05 -23.69
N PRO A 551 20.53 4.27 -24.78
CA PRO A 551 19.30 3.64 -25.22
C PRO A 551 18.84 2.57 -24.22
N VAL A 552 17.54 2.48 -24.02
CA VAL A 552 16.88 1.38 -23.29
C VAL A 552 16.32 0.38 -24.30
N TRP A 553 16.20 -0.86 -23.93
CA TRP A 553 15.71 -1.93 -24.79
C TRP A 553 14.33 -1.58 -25.38
N GLY A 554 14.20 -1.62 -26.69
CA GLY A 554 12.95 -1.38 -27.41
C GLY A 554 11.82 -2.37 -27.07
N VAL A 555 12.15 -3.47 -26.39
CA VAL A 555 11.19 -4.46 -25.89
C VAL A 555 10.17 -3.83 -24.94
N TYR A 556 10.54 -2.82 -24.14
CA TYR A 556 9.61 -2.13 -23.23
C TYR A 556 8.43 -1.50 -23.96
N LYS A 557 8.62 -1.03 -25.22
CA LYS A 557 7.53 -0.54 -26.05
C LYS A 557 6.42 -1.59 -26.25
N TYR A 558 6.82 -2.83 -26.56
CA TYR A 558 5.88 -3.94 -26.78
C TYR A 558 5.28 -4.41 -25.46
N LEU A 559 6.08 -4.44 -24.38
CA LEU A 559 5.60 -4.79 -23.06
C LEU A 559 4.50 -3.82 -22.61
N TRP A 560 4.71 -2.51 -22.68
CA TRP A 560 3.70 -1.53 -22.26
C TRP A 560 2.48 -1.50 -23.17
N LYS A 561 2.67 -1.54 -24.53
CA LYS A 561 1.55 -1.46 -25.47
C LYS A 561 0.64 -2.68 -25.47
N TYR A 562 1.20 -3.87 -25.33
CA TYR A 562 0.47 -5.11 -25.55
C TYR A 562 0.45 -6.01 -24.32
N VAL A 563 1.60 -6.40 -23.78
CA VAL A 563 1.68 -7.41 -22.72
C VAL A 563 1.06 -6.90 -21.41
N CYS A 564 1.54 -5.76 -20.91
CA CYS A 564 1.01 -5.19 -19.67
C CYS A 564 -0.47 -4.82 -19.82
N LEU A 565 -0.84 -4.17 -20.93
CA LEU A 565 -2.23 -3.76 -21.14
C LEU A 565 -3.17 -4.96 -21.24
N SER A 566 -2.84 -6.00 -22.00
CA SER A 566 -3.68 -7.20 -22.13
C SER A 566 -3.77 -7.97 -20.82
N ALA A 567 -2.67 -8.10 -20.08
CA ALA A 567 -2.67 -8.71 -18.75
C ALA A 567 -3.57 -7.95 -17.77
N MET A 568 -3.49 -6.60 -17.78
CA MET A 568 -4.32 -5.75 -16.93
C MET A 568 -5.80 -5.81 -17.29
N LEU A 569 -6.15 -5.80 -18.57
CA LEU A 569 -7.53 -5.94 -19.02
C LEU A 569 -8.07 -7.33 -18.69
N GLY A 570 -7.28 -8.38 -18.87
CA GLY A 570 -7.66 -9.74 -18.46
C GLY A 570 -7.91 -9.84 -16.96
N LEU A 571 -7.04 -9.23 -16.14
CA LEU A 571 -7.20 -9.18 -14.70
C LEU A 571 -8.45 -8.37 -14.28
N LEU A 572 -8.71 -7.24 -14.93
CA LEU A 572 -9.91 -6.44 -14.72
C LEU A 572 -11.17 -7.23 -15.04
N CYS A 573 -11.23 -7.87 -16.22
CA CYS A 573 -12.33 -8.71 -16.62
C CYS A 573 -12.58 -9.87 -15.63
N ALA A 574 -11.52 -10.58 -15.23
CA ALA A 574 -11.62 -11.67 -14.25
C ALA A 574 -12.15 -11.19 -12.89
N SER A 575 -11.72 -10.00 -12.44
CA SER A 575 -12.17 -9.41 -11.18
C SER A 575 -13.64 -8.97 -11.24
N LEU A 576 -14.06 -8.36 -12.34
CA LEU A 576 -15.47 -7.96 -12.55
C LEU A 576 -16.39 -9.17 -12.68
N LEU A 577 -15.98 -10.19 -13.46
CA LEU A 577 -16.76 -11.43 -13.59
C LEU A 577 -16.96 -12.11 -12.22
N ARG A 578 -15.91 -12.18 -11.39
CA ARG A 578 -16.06 -12.72 -10.03
C ARG A 578 -17.10 -11.95 -9.21
N MET A 579 -17.07 -10.62 -9.26
CA MET A 579 -18.05 -9.80 -8.52
C MET A 579 -19.48 -9.98 -9.03
N CYS A 580 -19.65 -10.30 -10.32
CA CYS A 580 -20.98 -10.57 -10.90
C CYS A 580 -21.52 -11.96 -10.53
N PHE A 581 -20.64 -12.99 -10.47
CA PHE A 581 -21.06 -14.38 -10.31
C PHE A 581 -21.03 -14.88 -8.85
N SER A 582 -20.28 -14.24 -7.96
CA SER A 582 -20.20 -14.67 -6.55
C SER A 582 -20.39 -13.48 -5.63
N ARG A 583 -21.29 -13.63 -4.65
CA ARG A 583 -21.44 -12.65 -3.59
C ARG A 583 -20.15 -12.57 -2.77
N PRO A 584 -19.68 -11.35 -2.46
CA PRO A 584 -18.58 -11.17 -1.55
C PRO A 584 -18.85 -11.77 -0.17
N LYS A 585 -17.83 -12.42 0.41
CA LYS A 585 -17.89 -13.04 1.72
C LYS A 585 -16.79 -12.49 2.61
N TYR A 586 -16.97 -12.58 3.92
CA TYR A 586 -15.99 -12.25 4.93
C TYR A 586 -15.96 -13.30 6.02
N THR A 587 -14.82 -13.44 6.69
CA THR A 587 -14.65 -14.39 7.80
C THR A 587 -15.10 -13.72 9.09
N ALA A 588 -16.12 -14.27 9.76
CA ALA A 588 -16.62 -13.83 11.04
C ALA A 588 -16.24 -14.82 12.14
N TRP A 589 -16.10 -14.33 13.37
CA TRP A 589 -15.89 -15.17 14.53
C TRP A 589 -17.21 -15.55 15.18
N ASN A 590 -17.55 -16.83 15.19
CA ASN A 590 -18.73 -17.33 15.89
C ASN A 590 -18.38 -17.64 17.36
N ARG A 591 -18.96 -16.89 18.29
CA ARG A 591 -18.70 -17.02 19.72
C ARG A 591 -19.16 -18.35 20.30
N GLU A 592 -20.31 -18.86 19.86
CA GLU A 592 -20.89 -20.09 20.40
C GLU A 592 -20.09 -21.33 19.99
N LYS A 593 -19.64 -21.36 18.74
CA LYS A 593 -18.89 -22.48 18.17
C LYS A 593 -17.38 -22.33 18.37
N ALA A 594 -16.90 -21.15 18.73
CA ALA A 594 -15.50 -20.77 18.85
C ALA A 594 -14.66 -21.06 17.58
N VAL A 595 -15.24 -20.80 16.41
CA VAL A 595 -14.64 -21.03 15.08
C VAL A 595 -14.88 -19.84 14.16
N GLU A 596 -14.05 -19.75 13.11
CA GLU A 596 -14.22 -18.82 11.99
C GLU A 596 -15.26 -19.36 11.02
N GLU A 597 -16.29 -18.57 10.67
CA GLU A 597 -17.31 -18.89 9.69
C GLU A 597 -17.30 -17.87 8.54
N GLU A 598 -17.48 -18.34 7.31
CA GLU A 598 -17.65 -17.46 6.16
C GLU A 598 -19.10 -16.97 6.08
N LEU A 599 -19.29 -15.67 6.25
CA LEU A 599 -20.59 -15.00 6.11
C LEU A 599 -20.62 -14.15 4.83
N GLU A 600 -21.81 -14.00 4.24
CA GLU A 600 -22.02 -13.07 3.13
C GLU A 600 -22.21 -11.65 3.66
N TYR A 601 -21.68 -10.66 2.92
CA TYR A 601 -21.89 -9.25 3.26
C TYR A 601 -23.38 -8.89 3.12
N PRO A 602 -23.98 -8.21 4.11
CA PRO A 602 -25.34 -7.69 4.01
C PRO A 602 -25.45 -6.60 2.92
N ASP A 603 -26.64 -6.35 2.42
CA ASP A 603 -26.89 -5.44 1.28
C ASP A 603 -26.36 -4.01 1.53
N TRP A 604 -26.45 -3.50 2.77
CA TRP A 604 -25.88 -2.19 3.10
C TRP A 604 -24.34 -2.18 3.02
N ALA A 605 -23.67 -3.28 3.41
CA ALA A 605 -22.22 -3.40 3.32
C ALA A 605 -21.76 -3.54 1.86
N LEU A 606 -22.56 -4.22 1.00
CA LEU A 606 -22.34 -4.24 -0.45
C LEU A 606 -22.46 -2.84 -1.06
N ALA A 607 -23.40 -2.01 -0.58
CA ALA A 607 -23.50 -0.62 -1.01
C ALA A 607 -22.28 0.20 -0.60
N VAL A 608 -21.78 0.02 0.63
CA VAL A 608 -20.53 0.67 1.10
C VAL A 608 -19.35 0.23 0.25
N LEU A 609 -19.17 -1.07 0.03
CA LEU A 609 -18.12 -1.65 -0.80
C LEU A 609 -18.13 -1.07 -2.21
N SER A 610 -19.33 -1.05 -2.85
CA SER A 610 -19.49 -0.47 -4.18
C SER A 610 -19.18 1.03 -4.20
N SER A 611 -19.57 1.76 -3.15
CA SER A 611 -19.27 3.18 -3.00
C SER A 611 -17.78 3.46 -2.89
N LEU A 612 -17.01 2.63 -2.17
CA LEU A 612 -15.57 2.76 -2.06
C LEU A 612 -14.89 2.64 -3.44
N ILE A 613 -15.32 1.65 -4.24
CA ILE A 613 -14.79 1.47 -5.60
C ILE A 613 -15.15 2.67 -6.48
N VAL A 614 -16.40 3.11 -6.44
CA VAL A 614 -16.87 4.25 -7.26
C VAL A 614 -16.13 5.53 -6.88
N ILE A 615 -16.02 5.86 -5.58
CA ILE A 615 -15.32 7.06 -5.10
C ILE A 615 -13.85 7.05 -5.52
N ALA A 616 -13.19 5.88 -5.49
CA ALA A 616 -11.80 5.75 -5.89
C ALA A 616 -11.57 5.96 -7.39
N VAL A 617 -12.52 5.55 -8.25
CA VAL A 617 -12.39 5.61 -9.71
C VAL A 617 -13.01 6.88 -10.31
N LEU A 618 -14.03 7.44 -9.65
CA LEU A 618 -14.79 8.60 -10.12
C LEU A 618 -13.95 9.82 -10.53
N PRO A 619 -12.80 10.14 -9.90
CA PRO A 619 -11.97 11.26 -10.33
C PRO A 619 -11.47 11.14 -11.78
N VAL A 620 -11.33 9.93 -12.33
CA VAL A 620 -10.89 9.73 -13.71
C VAL A 620 -11.88 10.33 -14.71
N PRO A 621 -13.16 9.91 -14.78
CA PRO A 621 -14.13 10.49 -15.69
C PRO A 621 -14.47 11.95 -15.35
N LEU A 622 -14.49 12.35 -14.08
CA LEU A 622 -14.73 13.74 -13.68
C LEU A 622 -13.61 14.67 -14.16
N GLY A 623 -12.35 14.27 -14.00
CA GLY A 623 -11.20 15.03 -14.50
C GLY A 623 -11.23 15.21 -16.02
N TYR A 624 -11.63 14.17 -16.74
CA TYR A 624 -11.84 14.23 -18.18
C TYR A 624 -12.96 15.22 -18.55
N ALA A 625 -14.13 15.06 -17.94
CA ALA A 625 -15.29 15.92 -18.19
C ALA A 625 -15.00 17.40 -17.87
N TYR A 626 -14.37 17.66 -16.72
CA TYR A 626 -13.95 19.02 -16.33
C TYR A 626 -13.00 19.65 -17.35
N SER A 627 -11.99 18.90 -17.81
CA SER A 627 -11.02 19.40 -18.80
C SER A 627 -11.70 19.71 -20.15
N VAL A 628 -12.65 18.88 -20.60
CA VAL A 628 -13.41 19.11 -21.83
C VAL A 628 -14.31 20.34 -21.69
N LEU A 629 -14.99 20.52 -20.57
CA LEU A 629 -15.83 21.70 -20.31
C LEU A 629 -14.98 22.98 -20.27
N GLN A 630 -13.82 22.96 -19.64
CA GLN A 630 -12.91 24.10 -19.59
C GLN A 630 -12.38 24.49 -20.98
N GLN A 631 -12.12 23.52 -21.85
CA GLN A 631 -11.74 23.78 -23.23
C GLN A 631 -12.88 24.43 -24.03
N ARG A 632 -14.12 23.95 -23.85
CA ARG A 632 -15.30 24.52 -24.53
C ARG A 632 -15.62 25.94 -24.07
N THR A 633 -15.53 26.23 -22.75
CA THR A 633 -15.76 27.56 -22.21
C THR A 633 -14.66 28.55 -22.61
N GLY A 634 -13.39 28.12 -22.64
CA GLY A 634 -12.29 28.93 -23.14
C GLY A 634 -12.41 29.23 -24.62
N GLN A 635 -12.84 28.29 -25.44
CA GLN A 635 -13.09 28.48 -26.87
C GLN A 635 -14.30 29.38 -27.12
N SER A 636 -15.37 29.20 -26.33
CA SER A 636 -16.55 30.10 -26.40
C SER A 636 -16.21 31.55 -25.99
N ALA A 637 -15.28 31.77 -25.05
CA ALA A 637 -14.84 33.10 -24.71
C ALA A 637 -14.00 33.76 -25.83
N LEU A 638 -13.14 32.98 -26.46
CA LEU A 638 -12.36 33.43 -27.66
C LEU A 638 -13.26 33.72 -28.83
N ASP A 639 -14.28 32.86 -29.10
CA ASP A 639 -15.25 33.08 -30.18
C ASP A 639 -16.17 34.27 -29.87
N THR A 640 -16.42 34.58 -28.61
CA THR A 640 -17.20 35.75 -28.20
C THR A 640 -16.39 37.04 -28.31
N GLU A 641 -15.08 37.01 -28.04
CA GLU A 641 -14.19 38.16 -28.28
C GLU A 641 -13.91 38.40 -29.76
N ALA A 642 -13.83 37.33 -30.57
CA ALA A 642 -13.70 37.45 -32.04
C ALA A 642 -14.98 37.92 -32.73
N GLY A 643 -16.15 37.79 -32.06
CA GLY A 643 -17.44 38.24 -32.59
C GLY A 643 -17.77 39.74 -32.35
N TYR A 644 -16.95 40.48 -31.61
CA TYR A 644 -17.11 41.92 -31.34
C TYR A 644 -16.00 42.74 -31.96
N ALA A 645 -15.80 42.64 -33.29
CA ALA A 645 -15.10 43.65 -34.05
C ALA A 645 -16.15 44.54 -34.73
N PRO A 646 -16.31 45.82 -34.37
CA PRO A 646 -17.21 46.71 -35.11
C PRO A 646 -16.61 47.00 -36.48
N CYS A 647 -17.35 46.60 -37.51
CA CYS A 647 -17.12 46.99 -38.88
C CYS A 647 -17.31 48.53 -39.01
N SER A 648 -16.21 49.27 -39.10
CA SER A 648 -16.25 50.64 -39.61
C SER A 648 -15.82 50.67 -41.04
N THR A 649 -16.79 50.71 -41.90
CA THR A 649 -16.64 51.14 -43.30
C THR A 649 -16.35 52.64 -43.34
N THR A 650 -15.23 53.04 -43.91
CA THR A 650 -15.08 54.29 -44.69
C THR A 650 -14.02 54.06 -45.75
N ASP A 651 -14.53 54.07 -46.95
CA ASP A 651 -13.77 54.21 -48.20
C ASP A 651 -12.96 55.54 -48.20
N THR A 652 -11.73 55.50 -48.69
CA THR A 652 -11.20 56.41 -49.68
C THR A 652 -9.76 56.04 -50.00
N ASP A 653 -9.55 55.68 -51.28
CA ASP A 653 -8.30 55.64 -52.06
C ASP A 653 -7.97 57.06 -52.59
N PRO A 654 -6.87 57.32 -53.35
CA PRO A 654 -5.46 56.90 -53.26
C PRO A 654 -4.45 58.02 -53.50
N THR A 655 -3.18 57.62 -53.54
CA THR A 655 -2.02 58.15 -54.35
C THR A 655 -0.99 59.09 -53.67
N PRO A 656 0.20 59.24 -54.33
CA PRO A 656 1.46 58.85 -53.65
C PRO A 656 2.46 60.04 -53.62
N ASN A 657 3.57 59.88 -53.01
CA ASN A 657 4.91 60.41 -53.41
C ASN A 657 5.79 60.94 -52.27
N SER A 658 7.02 60.56 -52.38
CA SER A 658 8.28 61.26 -52.08
C SER A 658 8.96 61.04 -50.79
N THR A 659 10.06 60.32 -50.88
CA THR A 659 11.34 60.40 -50.18
C THR A 659 11.91 61.84 -50.09
N PRO A 660 13.04 62.16 -49.46
CA PRO A 660 13.78 61.55 -48.29
C PRO A 660 14.39 62.59 -47.34
N MET A 661 15.30 62.15 -46.49
CA MET A 661 16.43 62.86 -45.85
C MET A 661 16.28 63.30 -44.38
N ALA A 662 17.21 62.77 -43.62
CA ALA A 662 18.33 63.36 -42.92
C ALA A 662 18.16 63.91 -41.48
N GLU A 663 19.01 63.32 -40.62
CA GLU A 663 19.93 63.94 -39.69
C GLU A 663 19.35 64.73 -38.50
N GLU A 664 19.85 64.41 -37.38
CA GLU A 664 20.80 64.96 -36.43
C GLU A 664 20.27 64.95 -35.00
N ASN A 665 20.94 64.27 -34.11
CA ASN A 665 21.87 64.71 -33.10
C ASN A 665 21.37 65.54 -31.89
N PHE A 666 22.02 65.28 -30.75
CA PHE A 666 22.10 65.98 -29.48
C PHE A 666 21.01 65.64 -28.44
N GLY A 667 21.35 65.35 -27.20
CA GLY A 667 22.55 65.49 -26.42
C GLY A 667 22.28 65.15 -24.97
N LEU A 668 23.30 64.68 -24.33
CA LEU A 668 23.72 64.69 -22.96
C LEU A 668 23.00 65.60 -21.93
N LEU A 669 22.90 65.05 -20.70
CA LEU A 669 23.27 65.66 -19.38
C LEU A 669 22.78 64.68 -18.31
N ALA A 670 23.54 63.92 -17.54
CA ALA A 670 24.59 64.16 -16.55
C ALA A 670 24.14 64.95 -15.32
N CYS A 671 24.36 64.37 -14.20
CA CYS A 671 24.64 64.79 -12.81
C CYS A 671 23.82 63.98 -11.80
N GLY A 672 24.34 63.39 -10.78
CA GLY A 672 25.60 63.50 -10.03
C GLY A 672 25.34 62.92 -8.64
N GLU A 673 26.22 62.09 -8.18
CA GLU A 673 27.04 62.14 -6.98
C GLU A 673 26.40 62.18 -5.58
N GLY A 674 27.00 61.40 -4.70
CA GLY A 674 27.08 61.47 -3.25
C GLY A 674 26.96 60.10 -2.62
N ALA A 675 27.99 59.28 -2.43
CA ALA A 675 29.16 59.29 -1.54
C ALA A 675 28.80 59.37 -0.05
N GLU A 676 29.11 58.36 0.70
CA GLU A 676 30.05 58.18 1.81
C GLU A 676 29.62 56.99 2.67
N GLN A 677 30.45 55.97 2.80
CA GLN A 677 31.39 55.66 3.89
C GLN A 677 30.69 55.36 5.22
N GLY A 678 30.92 54.26 5.86
CA GLY A 678 32.13 53.67 6.32
C GLY A 678 31.84 52.57 7.35
N GLU A 679 32.83 51.73 7.45
CA GLU A 679 33.39 51.02 8.62
C GLU A 679 32.48 50.05 9.42
N GLU A 680 32.84 48.84 9.43
CA GLU A 680 33.93 48.07 10.08
C GLU A 680 33.52 47.50 11.45
N SER A 681 33.87 46.28 11.62
CA SER A 681 34.41 45.64 12.81
C SER A 681 33.57 44.59 13.55
N THR A 682 33.95 43.35 13.33
CA THR A 682 34.54 42.34 14.22
C THR A 682 33.74 41.71 15.35
N ARG A 683 33.71 40.38 15.30
CA ARG A 683 33.92 39.37 16.38
C ARG A 683 32.94 39.35 17.59
N VAL A 684 32.30 38.27 17.84
CA VAL A 684 32.79 37.02 18.50
C VAL A 684 31.87 35.87 18.08
#